data_458dd7b5b07c0141e6a3279f44aba676
#
_entry.id   458dd7b5b07c0141e6a3279f44aba676
#
_cell.length_a   1.000
_cell.length_b   1.000
_cell.length_c   1.000
_cell.angle_alpha   90.00
_cell.angle_beta   90.00
_cell.angle_gamma   90.00
#
_symmetry.space_group_name_H-M   'P 1'
#
loop_
_entity.id
_entity.type
_entity.pdbx_description
1 polymer ?
#
loop_
_entity_poly.entity_id
_entity_poly.type
_entity_poly.pdbx_seq_one_letter_code
_entity_poly.pdbx_strand_id
1 'polypeptide(L)'
;MKKYLKTDEWNIIEDQFHPDRQRMSESIFSLGNGRFGQRGYFEEPYSSDSYRGSFVAGITFLDKTRVGWWKNGFPPYYTRIPKAADWSRINLRLIDEELDLAGWDVDSFNRRLDMKEGISYRDMEVTSPRGNQLRIHVEHITNMARPNLCLIKYSVSSINYTGRISLVPILDGNIVDDADLPNLKIWNILRSGSTSSCAYLWTQTRREDTQVCYAMTYQFFKNNKETTANPIRIEKEKQTGFSVGADVKPGDNVTLIKYTAIASSLYHERSELVEHSVAEAREAKSIGWNTLVEEHRRAWQEIWDETDVVIEGDPEAQQGIRYNIFQLYQTYRGDDPRLNIGPKGFTGEKYGGNTYWNTELCCVPFFLLSTPKEIAKNLLAYRYNQLPKAIENARKLGFKDGAALFPQVTNNGEECHSEWEITFEEIHRNNIIVYAIVQHAALTGNMDYIAKYGLEVMIAVSRFWRQRVSFSQPKQKYVILGVTGPDEYENNVDNNWYTNYSCIQCLKMTLRFLEMVAQQYPDEYAHIRRITNLDQVKESARWRDIIEHMYLPEDKERGIFIQNDGYMDKVLESTDNIPAEERPINQHWSWDRILRSCYIKQSDVLLGLYLYYFYFDTETVRRNFEFYEPMTVHESSLSPHIHSILAARIGKVEKAYQLFLHATRLDLDDYNNEADQGLHITSMPGSWLAIVRGFAGMQVLKETLCFSPVIPQKWDSYSFKVNYLKNTLHIRVRKEIEISLTAGSKVDIQVYGHPYTLERGTELKINMPMC
;
A
#
# COMPACT_ATOMS: atom_id res chain seq x y z
N MET A 1 -8.61 -8.67 21.50
CA MET A 1 -9.06 -7.25 21.35
C MET A 1 -10.57 -7.15 21.28
N LYS A 2 -11.19 -6.12 21.85
CA LYS A 2 -12.64 -5.94 21.74
C LYS A 2 -12.93 -5.26 20.40
N LYS A 3 -13.58 -5.97 19.46
CA LYS A 3 -14.03 -5.39 18.18
C LYS A 3 -14.96 -4.22 18.47
N TYR A 4 -14.70 -3.03 17.92
CA TYR A 4 -15.53 -1.83 18.09
C TYR A 4 -16.20 -1.40 16.78
N LEU A 5 -15.71 -1.89 15.65
CA LEU A 5 -16.30 -1.66 14.33
C LEU A 5 -17.36 -2.73 14.05
N LYS A 6 -18.48 -2.31 13.45
CA LYS A 6 -19.52 -3.24 13.02
C LYS A 6 -19.17 -3.93 11.71
N THR A 7 -19.56 -5.17 11.60
CA THR A 7 -19.41 -5.96 10.36
C THR A 7 -20.52 -5.59 9.38
N ASP A 8 -20.13 -5.15 8.19
CA ASP A 8 -20.99 -4.85 7.04
C ASP A 8 -20.18 -5.06 5.75
N GLU A 9 -20.77 -5.65 4.74
CA GLU A 9 -20.04 -6.03 3.53
C GLU A 9 -19.49 -4.87 2.70
N TRP A 10 -20.09 -3.67 2.81
CA TRP A 10 -19.71 -2.49 2.05
C TRP A 10 -19.33 -1.30 2.90
N ASN A 11 -19.57 -1.38 4.21
CA ASN A 11 -19.33 -0.25 5.09
C ASN A 11 -18.38 -0.60 6.23
N ILE A 12 -17.54 0.37 6.59
CA ILE A 12 -16.88 0.39 7.89
C ILE A 12 -17.70 1.32 8.78
N ILE A 13 -18.16 0.82 9.93
CA ILE A 13 -19.09 1.55 10.81
C ILE A 13 -18.54 1.58 12.22
N GLU A 14 -18.43 2.80 12.76
CA GLU A 14 -18.19 3.09 14.18
C GLU A 14 -19.45 3.77 14.70
N ASP A 15 -20.24 3.06 15.51
CA ASP A 15 -21.57 3.51 15.95
C ASP A 15 -21.60 4.14 17.34
N GLN A 16 -20.42 4.38 17.91
CA GLN A 16 -20.21 5.08 19.17
C GLN A 16 -18.93 5.91 19.07
N PHE A 17 -18.84 6.99 19.85
CA PHE A 17 -17.60 7.75 19.95
C PHE A 17 -16.64 7.07 20.92
N HIS A 18 -15.44 6.71 20.42
CA HIS A 18 -14.36 6.07 21.15
C HIS A 18 -13.12 6.96 21.22
N PRO A 19 -13.03 7.89 22.20
CA PRO A 19 -11.89 8.80 22.31
C PRO A 19 -10.54 8.08 22.44
N ASP A 20 -10.52 6.93 23.13
CA ASP A 20 -9.35 6.07 23.33
C ASP A 20 -8.87 5.37 22.06
N ARG A 21 -9.68 5.36 20.99
CA ARG A 21 -9.39 4.75 19.70
C ARG A 21 -9.37 5.74 18.53
N GLN A 22 -9.45 7.04 18.85
CA GLN A 22 -9.57 8.07 17.82
C GLN A 22 -8.44 8.00 16.79
N ARG A 23 -7.17 7.83 17.21
CA ARG A 23 -6.05 7.73 16.27
C ARG A 23 -6.14 6.52 15.33
N MET A 24 -6.60 5.38 15.85
CA MET A 24 -6.86 4.18 15.05
C MET A 24 -8.00 4.43 14.05
N SER A 25 -9.11 5.00 14.51
CA SER A 25 -10.23 5.37 13.65
C SER A 25 -9.82 6.38 12.57
N GLU A 26 -8.95 7.34 12.87
CA GLU A 26 -8.40 8.27 11.87
C GLU A 26 -7.65 7.55 10.75
N SER A 27 -6.94 6.46 11.05
CA SER A 27 -6.31 5.62 10.02
C SER A 27 -7.36 4.87 9.18
N ILE A 28 -8.31 4.22 9.86
CA ILE A 28 -9.29 3.33 9.22
C ILE A 28 -10.25 4.09 8.32
N PHE A 29 -10.69 5.29 8.72
CA PHE A 29 -11.61 6.15 7.95
C PHE A 29 -10.89 7.13 7.02
N SER A 30 -9.62 6.86 6.68
CA SER A 30 -8.86 7.68 5.73
C SER A 30 -9.47 7.69 4.34
N LEU A 31 -9.33 8.82 3.64
CA LEU A 31 -9.76 9.01 2.26
C LEU A 31 -8.59 9.47 1.39
N GLY A 32 -8.56 9.00 0.14
CA GLY A 32 -7.57 9.38 -0.85
C GLY A 32 -8.05 9.13 -2.28
N ASN A 33 -7.27 9.57 -3.26
CA ASN A 33 -7.56 9.36 -4.68
C ASN A 33 -6.31 9.14 -5.54
N GLY A 34 -5.20 8.76 -4.90
CA GLY A 34 -3.91 8.54 -5.55
C GLY A 34 -3.11 9.80 -5.86
N ARG A 35 -3.70 10.99 -5.76
CA ARG A 35 -3.01 12.28 -5.88
C ARG A 35 -2.78 12.94 -4.53
N PHE A 36 -3.72 12.82 -3.65
CA PHE A 36 -3.64 13.24 -2.26
C PHE A 36 -4.58 12.39 -1.41
N GLY A 37 -4.39 12.45 -0.12
CA GLY A 37 -5.24 11.77 0.84
C GLY A 37 -5.06 12.32 2.24
N GLN A 38 -5.95 11.93 3.11
CA GLN A 38 -5.95 12.35 4.51
C GLN A 38 -6.49 11.27 5.41
N ARG A 39 -6.05 11.31 6.66
CA ARG A 39 -6.62 10.51 7.73
C ARG A 39 -8.04 10.98 8.04
N GLY A 40 -8.87 10.11 8.58
CA GLY A 40 -10.27 10.39 8.92
C GLY A 40 -10.44 11.18 10.24
N TYR A 41 -9.67 12.26 10.41
CA TYR A 41 -9.83 13.16 11.56
C TYR A 41 -11.04 14.09 11.37
N PHE A 42 -11.51 14.70 12.45
CA PHE A 42 -12.64 15.61 12.41
C PHE A 42 -12.31 16.91 11.69
N GLU A 43 -13.28 17.48 10.99
CA GLU A 43 -13.18 18.79 10.36
C GLU A 43 -13.02 19.90 11.40
N GLU A 44 -13.63 19.74 12.58
CA GLU A 44 -13.56 20.64 13.73
C GLU A 44 -12.25 20.48 14.50
N PRO A 45 -11.89 21.43 15.35
CA PRO A 45 -10.88 21.24 16.38
C PRO A 45 -11.22 20.06 17.29
N TYR A 46 -10.19 19.31 17.65
CA TYR A 46 -10.27 18.24 18.66
C TYR A 46 -9.01 18.33 19.52
N SER A 47 -9.17 18.78 20.78
CA SER A 47 -8.06 19.08 21.69
C SER A 47 -7.53 17.87 22.43
N SER A 48 -8.14 16.69 22.27
CA SER A 48 -7.66 15.43 22.84
C SER A 48 -6.72 14.69 21.87
N ASP A 49 -6.39 13.44 22.15
CA ASP A 49 -5.42 12.65 21.37
C ASP A 49 -5.92 12.39 19.94
N SER A 50 -5.15 12.89 18.98
CA SER A 50 -5.43 12.83 17.54
C SER A 50 -4.13 12.83 16.77
N TYR A 51 -4.10 12.12 15.64
CA TYR A 51 -2.98 12.11 14.71
C TYR A 51 -3.41 12.65 13.35
N ARG A 52 -3.67 13.96 13.29
CA ARG A 52 -4.07 14.64 12.04
C ARG A 52 -2.97 14.52 11.00
N GLY A 53 -3.32 14.16 9.77
CA GLY A 53 -2.38 14.05 8.68
C GLY A 53 -3.06 14.12 7.32
N SER A 54 -2.53 14.99 6.47
CA SER A 54 -2.89 15.15 5.06
C SER A 54 -1.61 14.98 4.23
N PHE A 55 -1.69 14.36 3.05
CA PHE A 55 -0.53 14.02 2.24
C PHE A 55 -0.81 14.29 0.76
N VAL A 56 0.22 14.74 0.03
CA VAL A 56 0.17 14.95 -1.42
C VAL A 56 1.23 14.06 -2.09
N ALA A 57 0.81 13.24 -3.04
CA ALA A 57 1.66 12.27 -3.71
C ALA A 57 2.83 12.94 -4.44
N GLY A 58 4.03 12.37 -4.33
CA GLY A 58 5.23 12.85 -5.00
C GLY A 58 5.79 14.18 -4.49
N ILE A 59 5.20 14.74 -3.42
CA ILE A 59 5.76 15.90 -2.74
C ILE A 59 6.69 15.42 -1.64
N THR A 60 7.95 15.77 -1.75
CA THR A 60 9.02 15.32 -0.86
C THR A 60 9.79 16.48 -0.28
N PHE A 61 10.51 16.22 0.79
CA PHE A 61 11.54 17.11 1.32
C PHE A 61 12.80 16.32 1.66
N LEU A 62 13.95 16.99 1.60
CA LEU A 62 15.23 16.42 1.98
C LEU A 62 15.45 16.52 3.49
N ASP A 63 15.50 15.38 4.15
CA ASP A 63 15.94 15.26 5.54
C ASP A 63 17.42 14.86 5.59
N LYS A 64 18.09 15.23 6.68
CA LYS A 64 19.48 14.86 6.88
C LYS A 64 19.58 13.43 7.41
N THR A 65 20.40 12.60 6.77
CA THR A 65 20.65 11.24 7.24
C THR A 65 21.29 11.29 8.65
N ARG A 66 20.65 10.61 9.59
CA ARG A 66 21.11 10.43 10.97
C ARG A 66 21.64 9.03 11.10
N VAL A 67 22.94 8.90 11.19
CA VAL A 67 23.61 7.62 11.39
C VAL A 67 24.51 7.74 12.62
N GLY A 68 24.83 6.63 13.26
CA GLY A 68 25.78 6.58 14.35
C GLY A 68 27.18 7.02 13.88
N TRP A 69 28.19 6.26 14.15
CA TRP A 69 29.58 6.58 13.78
C TRP A 69 30.00 6.04 12.40
N TRP A 70 29.29 5.09 11.83
CA TRP A 70 29.47 4.57 10.46
C TRP A 70 28.83 5.53 9.46
N LYS A 71 29.63 6.13 8.59
CA LYS A 71 29.14 7.14 7.61
C LYS A 71 29.32 6.73 6.15
N ASN A 72 30.26 5.82 5.88
CA ASN A 72 30.54 5.40 4.50
C ASN A 72 29.41 4.55 3.94
N GLY A 73 28.96 4.86 2.73
CA GLY A 73 27.84 4.20 2.07
C GLY A 73 26.48 4.89 2.26
N PHE A 74 26.35 5.75 3.28
CA PHE A 74 25.13 6.53 3.50
C PHE A 74 25.09 7.79 2.63
N PRO A 75 23.94 8.16 2.04
CA PRO A 75 23.77 9.47 1.45
C PRO A 75 23.71 10.55 2.55
N PRO A 76 24.16 11.80 2.30
CA PRO A 76 24.10 12.87 3.31
C PRO A 76 22.67 13.33 3.61
N TYR A 77 21.77 13.14 2.66
CA TYR A 77 20.34 13.46 2.74
C TYR A 77 19.52 12.37 2.06
N TYR A 78 18.30 12.19 2.52
CA TYR A 78 17.30 11.29 1.93
C TYR A 78 15.94 12.00 1.84
N THR A 79 15.04 11.49 1.02
CA THR A 79 13.71 12.09 0.82
C THR A 79 12.67 11.47 1.73
N ARG A 80 11.74 12.31 2.23
CA ARG A 80 10.54 11.91 2.96
C ARG A 80 9.33 12.63 2.36
N ILE A 81 8.15 12.01 2.47
CA ILE A 81 6.88 12.66 2.17
C ILE A 81 6.40 13.36 3.45
N PRO A 82 6.27 14.71 3.45
CA PRO A 82 5.81 15.45 4.61
C PRO A 82 4.30 15.45 4.73
N LYS A 83 3.78 15.70 5.94
CA LYS A 83 2.40 16.17 6.08
C LYS A 83 2.19 17.44 5.27
N ALA A 84 1.03 17.59 4.68
CA ALA A 84 0.58 18.74 3.93
C ALA A 84 -0.32 19.65 4.79
N ALA A 85 -0.71 20.83 4.24
CA ALA A 85 -1.68 21.70 4.91
C ALA A 85 -3.03 21.00 5.09
N ASP A 86 -3.74 21.33 6.15
CA ASP A 86 -5.08 20.84 6.42
C ASP A 86 -6.09 21.61 5.55
N TRP A 87 -6.61 20.93 4.56
CA TRP A 87 -7.61 21.46 3.62
C TRP A 87 -9.05 21.14 4.02
N SER A 88 -9.27 20.24 5.01
CA SER A 88 -10.60 19.80 5.40
C SER A 88 -11.26 20.68 6.45
N ARG A 89 -10.51 21.48 7.18
CA ARG A 89 -10.93 22.15 8.38
C ARG A 89 -12.14 23.05 8.20
N ILE A 90 -13.15 22.86 9.08
CA ILE A 90 -14.37 23.66 9.20
C ILE A 90 -14.68 23.79 10.69
N ASN A 91 -14.43 24.98 11.29
CA ASN A 91 -14.80 25.18 12.68
C ASN A 91 -16.29 25.55 12.79
N LEU A 92 -16.97 25.01 13.78
CA LEU A 92 -18.34 25.35 14.12
C LEU A 92 -18.35 26.26 15.37
N ARG A 93 -18.94 27.43 15.23
CA ARG A 93 -19.04 28.43 16.31
C ARG A 93 -20.48 28.83 16.58
N LEU A 94 -20.84 28.85 17.83
CA LEU A 94 -21.95 29.59 18.38
C LEU A 94 -21.48 31.00 18.78
N ILE A 95 -22.35 31.86 19.32
CA ILE A 95 -21.94 33.23 19.69
C ILE A 95 -20.75 33.21 20.67
N ASP A 96 -20.82 32.38 21.70
CA ASP A 96 -19.84 32.36 22.81
C ASP A 96 -19.15 30.98 22.97
N GLU A 97 -19.29 30.04 22.03
CA GLU A 97 -18.78 28.70 22.12
C GLU A 97 -18.25 28.26 20.78
N GLU A 98 -17.19 27.45 20.76
CA GLU A 98 -16.66 26.76 19.58
C GLU A 98 -16.70 25.25 19.85
N LEU A 99 -17.15 24.48 18.88
CA LEU A 99 -17.21 23.04 19.00
C LEU A 99 -15.80 22.45 19.14
N ASP A 100 -15.59 21.72 20.21
CA ASP A 100 -14.48 20.82 20.44
C ASP A 100 -15.04 19.54 21.07
N LEU A 101 -14.99 18.43 20.34
CA LEU A 101 -15.54 17.15 20.80
C LEU A 101 -14.84 16.58 22.04
N ALA A 102 -13.68 17.12 22.43
CA ALA A 102 -13.04 16.77 23.70
C ALA A 102 -13.68 17.47 24.91
N GLY A 103 -14.41 18.56 24.68
CA GLY A 103 -15.02 19.38 25.74
C GLY A 103 -16.55 19.45 25.69
N TRP A 104 -17.18 18.89 24.65
CA TRP A 104 -18.63 18.83 24.54
C TRP A 104 -19.12 17.40 24.77
N ASP A 105 -20.32 17.22 25.29
CA ASP A 105 -20.92 15.90 25.42
C ASP A 105 -21.35 15.40 24.03
N VAL A 106 -20.99 14.17 23.71
CA VAL A 106 -21.39 13.49 22.47
C VAL A 106 -22.55 12.55 22.81
N ASP A 107 -23.78 13.00 22.56
CA ASP A 107 -25.01 12.29 22.92
C ASP A 107 -25.27 11.07 22.01
N SER A 108 -24.95 11.20 20.74
CA SER A 108 -24.94 10.11 19.76
C SER A 108 -23.84 10.31 18.73
N PHE A 109 -23.33 9.21 18.18
CA PHE A 109 -22.27 9.22 17.18
C PHE A 109 -22.39 8.03 16.24
N ASN A 110 -22.25 8.30 14.96
CA ASN A 110 -22.09 7.29 13.91
C ASN A 110 -21.13 7.82 12.85
N ARG A 111 -20.05 7.11 12.63
CA ARG A 111 -19.11 7.36 11.52
C ARG A 111 -19.13 6.16 10.59
N ARG A 112 -19.31 6.40 9.30
CA ARG A 112 -19.46 5.37 8.31
C ARG A 112 -18.62 5.69 7.07
N LEU A 113 -17.77 4.77 6.66
CA LEU A 113 -17.10 4.77 5.37
C LEU A 113 -17.84 3.82 4.44
N ASP A 114 -18.48 4.37 3.42
CA ASP A 114 -19.11 3.61 2.35
C ASP A 114 -18.06 3.33 1.27
N MET A 115 -17.56 2.09 1.23
CA MET A 115 -16.52 1.69 0.28
C MET A 115 -17.04 1.57 -1.15
N LYS A 116 -18.33 1.28 -1.32
CA LYS A 116 -18.94 1.17 -2.64
C LYS A 116 -18.98 2.51 -3.35
N GLU A 117 -19.32 3.56 -2.60
CA GLU A 117 -19.43 4.92 -3.11
C GLU A 117 -18.16 5.76 -2.91
N GLY A 118 -17.23 5.33 -2.04
CA GLY A 118 -16.02 6.08 -1.69
C GLY A 118 -16.29 7.34 -0.87
N ILE A 119 -17.31 7.33 -0.02
CA ILE A 119 -17.79 8.49 0.74
C ILE A 119 -17.72 8.19 2.24
N SER A 120 -17.16 9.12 3.02
CA SER A 120 -17.25 9.08 4.47
C SER A 120 -18.41 9.93 4.96
N TYR A 121 -19.19 9.36 5.87
CA TYR A 121 -20.32 10.00 6.53
C TYR A 121 -20.08 10.06 8.03
N ARG A 122 -20.52 11.15 8.66
CA ARG A 122 -20.54 11.28 10.11
C ARG A 122 -21.81 11.95 10.56
N ASP A 123 -22.54 11.29 11.45
CA ASP A 123 -23.75 11.78 12.09
C ASP A 123 -23.53 11.83 13.60
N MET A 124 -23.84 12.95 14.25
CA MET A 124 -23.72 13.06 15.70
C MET A 124 -24.69 14.08 16.26
N GLU A 125 -25.10 13.85 17.51
CA GLU A 125 -25.73 14.85 18.34
C GLU A 125 -24.79 15.23 19.47
N VAL A 126 -24.67 16.51 19.72
CA VAL A 126 -23.74 17.07 20.71
C VAL A 126 -24.42 18.09 21.60
N THR A 127 -24.02 18.09 22.87
CA THR A 127 -24.48 19.09 23.88
C THR A 127 -23.30 19.93 24.33
N SER A 128 -23.38 21.24 24.16
CA SER A 128 -22.32 22.15 24.60
C SER A 128 -22.29 22.28 26.14
N PRO A 129 -21.18 22.77 26.72
CA PRO A 129 -21.10 23.06 28.17
C PRO A 129 -22.20 23.99 28.69
N ARG A 130 -22.83 24.79 27.83
CA ARG A 130 -23.97 25.65 28.17
C ARG A 130 -25.34 25.00 27.93
N GLY A 131 -25.37 23.73 27.54
CA GLY A 131 -26.59 22.97 27.29
C GLY A 131 -27.21 23.19 25.89
N ASN A 132 -26.49 23.83 24.97
CA ASN A 132 -26.93 23.97 23.58
C ASN A 132 -26.80 22.67 22.83
N GLN A 133 -27.87 22.18 22.23
CA GLN A 133 -27.91 20.89 21.52
C GLN A 133 -27.98 21.10 20.02
N LEU A 134 -27.09 20.40 19.33
CA LEU A 134 -26.97 20.44 17.86
C LEU A 134 -26.90 19.01 17.29
N ARG A 135 -27.47 18.84 16.09
CA ARG A 135 -27.25 17.66 15.26
C ARG A 135 -26.34 18.05 14.09
N ILE A 136 -25.30 17.27 13.88
CA ILE A 136 -24.29 17.52 12.85
C ILE A 136 -24.27 16.33 11.88
N HIS A 137 -24.28 16.62 10.57
CA HIS A 137 -24.13 15.64 9.50
C HIS A 137 -23.02 16.10 8.56
N VAL A 138 -22.05 15.22 8.27
CA VAL A 138 -20.93 15.51 7.39
C VAL A 138 -20.83 14.44 6.30
N GLU A 139 -20.66 14.88 5.06
CA GLU A 139 -20.29 14.03 3.92
C GLU A 139 -18.92 14.49 3.40
N HIS A 140 -17.95 13.60 3.33
CA HIS A 140 -16.58 13.91 2.91
C HIS A 140 -16.15 13.01 1.74
N ILE A 141 -15.62 13.64 0.68
CA ILE A 141 -15.25 12.99 -0.58
C ILE A 141 -13.87 13.49 -1.02
N THR A 142 -12.95 12.56 -1.26
CA THR A 142 -11.73 12.79 -2.05
C THR A 142 -11.99 12.28 -3.46
N ASN A 143 -12.21 13.18 -4.42
CA ASN A 143 -12.87 12.85 -5.68
C ASN A 143 -12.00 11.95 -6.58
N MET A 144 -12.52 10.78 -6.95
CA MET A 144 -11.83 9.82 -7.82
C MET A 144 -11.84 10.19 -9.30
N ALA A 145 -12.90 10.85 -9.77
CA ALA A 145 -13.01 11.26 -11.17
C ALA A 145 -12.17 12.52 -11.47
N ARG A 146 -12.11 13.44 -10.48
CA ARG A 146 -11.35 14.70 -10.57
C ARG A 146 -10.27 14.73 -9.50
N PRO A 147 -9.05 14.29 -9.82
CA PRO A 147 -8.05 13.93 -8.82
C PRO A 147 -7.47 15.10 -8.01
N ASN A 148 -7.75 16.35 -8.38
CA ASN A 148 -7.34 17.51 -7.60
C ASN A 148 -8.43 17.99 -6.61
N LEU A 149 -9.64 17.40 -6.58
CA LEU A 149 -10.76 17.91 -5.81
C LEU A 149 -11.04 17.13 -4.52
N CYS A 150 -11.24 17.87 -3.44
CA CYS A 150 -11.83 17.41 -2.18
C CYS A 150 -13.13 18.19 -1.92
N LEU A 151 -14.19 17.48 -1.51
CA LEU A 151 -15.53 18.03 -1.31
C LEU A 151 -16.01 17.67 0.08
N ILE A 152 -16.51 18.66 0.82
CA ILE A 152 -17.10 18.44 2.15
C ILE A 152 -18.44 19.15 2.22
N LYS A 153 -19.48 18.41 2.59
CA LYS A 153 -20.78 18.97 2.91
C LYS A 153 -21.01 18.82 4.41
N TYR A 154 -21.13 19.95 5.08
CA TYR A 154 -21.23 20.07 6.53
C TYR A 154 -22.55 20.71 6.91
N SER A 155 -23.44 19.98 7.57
CA SER A 155 -24.78 20.40 7.94
C SER A 155 -24.96 20.43 9.45
N VAL A 156 -25.55 21.49 9.98
CA VAL A 156 -25.85 21.67 11.41
C VAL A 156 -27.31 22.02 11.59
N SER A 157 -28.03 21.19 12.34
CA SER A 157 -29.42 21.49 12.76
C SER A 157 -29.48 21.89 14.23
N SER A 158 -30.15 22.96 14.52
CA SER A 158 -30.41 23.36 15.90
C SER A 158 -31.50 22.49 16.52
N ILE A 159 -31.20 21.84 17.65
CA ILE A 159 -32.20 21.10 18.44
C ILE A 159 -32.90 22.06 19.41
N ASN A 160 -32.15 22.79 20.23
CA ASN A 160 -32.69 23.72 21.21
C ASN A 160 -32.05 25.12 21.14
N TYR A 161 -31.00 25.34 20.37
CA TYR A 161 -30.26 26.59 20.32
C TYR A 161 -30.98 27.66 19.52
N THR A 162 -30.97 28.88 20.05
CA THR A 162 -31.42 30.10 19.35
C THR A 162 -30.28 31.12 19.38
N GLY A 163 -29.83 31.51 18.20
CA GLY A 163 -28.71 32.43 18.03
C GLY A 163 -27.98 32.22 16.70
N ARG A 164 -26.80 32.80 16.57
CA ARG A 164 -26.01 32.69 15.34
C ARG A 164 -25.16 31.42 15.35
N ILE A 165 -25.33 30.59 14.32
CA ILE A 165 -24.40 29.52 13.99
C ILE A 165 -23.46 30.02 12.88
N SER A 166 -22.14 29.92 13.09
CA SER A 166 -21.12 30.25 12.11
C SER A 166 -20.30 29.04 11.77
N LEU A 167 -20.15 28.76 10.46
CA LEU A 167 -19.25 27.77 9.91
C LEU A 167 -18.02 28.47 9.33
N VAL A 168 -16.85 27.96 9.65
CA VAL A 168 -15.58 28.62 9.37
C VAL A 168 -14.67 27.69 8.55
N PRO A 169 -14.88 27.57 7.21
CA PRO A 169 -13.99 26.81 6.35
C PRO A 169 -12.64 27.52 6.23
N ILE A 170 -11.56 26.77 6.48
CA ILE A 170 -10.18 27.26 6.51
C ILE A 170 -9.27 26.33 5.71
N LEU A 171 -8.24 26.91 5.09
CA LEU A 171 -7.01 26.23 4.69
C LEU A 171 -5.99 26.51 5.79
N ASP A 172 -5.49 25.45 6.44
CA ASP A 172 -4.61 25.59 7.62
C ASP A 172 -3.21 25.07 7.33
N GLY A 173 -2.26 25.99 7.20
CA GLY A 173 -0.85 25.71 7.03
C GLY A 173 -0.05 25.57 8.34
N ASN A 174 -0.73 25.48 9.50
CA ASN A 174 -0.07 25.12 10.76
C ASN A 174 0.17 23.61 10.81
N ILE A 175 1.15 23.16 10.01
CA ILE A 175 1.51 21.77 9.91
C ILE A 175 2.40 21.45 11.11
N VAL A 176 1.94 20.51 11.94
CA VAL A 176 2.74 19.94 13.03
C VAL A 176 3.42 18.71 12.45
N ASP A 177 4.71 18.84 12.21
CA ASP A 177 5.56 17.73 11.79
C ASP A 177 5.75 16.74 12.94
N ASP A 178 6.27 15.55 12.58
CA ASP A 178 6.54 14.41 13.42
C ASP A 178 6.91 14.77 14.87
N ALA A 179 6.29 14.10 15.83
CA ALA A 179 6.54 14.27 17.26
C ALA A 179 8.03 14.05 17.62
N ASP A 180 8.75 13.26 16.82
CA ASP A 180 10.18 12.99 16.99
C ASP A 180 11.08 14.15 16.55
N LEU A 181 10.53 15.14 15.83
CA LEU A 181 11.27 16.28 15.29
C LEU A 181 10.49 17.61 15.43
N PRO A 182 10.10 18.02 16.64
CA PRO A 182 9.15 19.11 16.86
C PRO A 182 9.63 20.50 16.38
N ASN A 183 10.89 20.65 15.96
CA ASN A 183 11.47 21.90 15.48
C ASN A 183 11.81 21.89 13.99
N LEU A 184 11.48 20.83 13.25
CA LEU A 184 11.76 20.73 11.82
C LEU A 184 10.71 21.53 11.04
N LYS A 185 11.09 22.73 10.58
CA LYS A 185 10.23 23.50 9.67
C LYS A 185 10.40 23.00 8.25
N ILE A 186 9.46 22.20 7.76
CA ILE A 186 9.48 21.60 6.42
C ILE A 186 8.94 22.57 5.37
N TRP A 187 7.90 23.33 5.71
CA TRP A 187 7.20 24.19 4.77
C TRP A 187 7.50 25.67 4.93
N ASN A 188 7.60 26.37 3.81
CA ASN A 188 7.46 27.80 3.69
C ASN A 188 6.09 28.13 3.09
N ILE A 189 5.40 29.10 3.65
CA ILE A 189 4.23 29.70 3.01
C ILE A 189 4.75 30.76 2.05
N LEU A 190 4.55 30.55 0.75
CA LEU A 190 4.95 31.50 -0.27
C LEU A 190 3.96 32.67 -0.35
N ARG A 191 2.66 32.31 -0.32
CA ARG A 191 1.58 33.27 -0.41
C ARG A 191 0.28 32.67 0.12
N SER A 192 -0.52 33.49 0.80
CA SER A 192 -1.90 33.18 1.15
C SER A 192 -2.76 34.40 0.86
N GLY A 193 -4.04 34.19 0.64
CA GLY A 193 -4.96 35.29 0.41
C GLY A 193 -6.38 34.84 0.14
N SER A 194 -7.30 35.81 0.14
CA SER A 194 -8.69 35.58 -0.18
C SER A 194 -9.25 36.68 -1.09
N THR A 195 -10.17 36.28 -1.97
CA THR A 195 -11.05 37.15 -2.74
C THR A 195 -12.43 37.16 -2.09
N SER A 196 -13.44 37.75 -2.73
CA SER A 196 -14.82 37.69 -2.23
C SER A 196 -15.41 36.26 -2.19
N SER A 197 -14.84 35.32 -2.94
CA SER A 197 -15.44 34.00 -3.14
C SER A 197 -14.46 32.82 -3.11
N CYS A 198 -13.15 33.07 -3.01
CA CYS A 198 -12.15 32.03 -3.02
C CYS A 198 -10.98 32.41 -2.11
N ALA A 199 -10.50 31.45 -1.31
CA ALA A 199 -9.27 31.58 -0.53
C ALA A 199 -8.24 30.59 -1.07
N TYR A 200 -6.94 30.97 -0.96
CA TYR A 200 -5.85 30.08 -1.38
C TYR A 200 -4.67 30.16 -0.41
N LEU A 201 -3.93 29.05 -0.33
CA LEU A 201 -2.70 28.88 0.43
C LEU A 201 -1.68 28.20 -0.48
N TRP A 202 -0.55 28.88 -0.75
CA TRP A 202 0.52 28.37 -1.59
C TRP A 202 1.76 28.10 -0.75
N THR A 203 2.23 26.88 -0.78
CA THR A 203 3.31 26.37 0.08
C THR A 203 4.44 25.77 -0.74
N GLN A 204 5.65 25.73 -0.17
CA GLN A 204 6.85 25.16 -0.77
C GLN A 204 7.63 24.38 0.28
N THR A 205 8.12 23.17 -0.07
CA THR A 205 9.02 22.41 0.78
C THR A 205 10.40 23.08 0.81
N ARG A 206 11.04 23.03 1.96
CA ARG A 206 12.41 23.50 2.09
C ARG A 206 13.37 22.50 1.47
N ARG A 207 14.44 22.98 0.82
CA ARG A 207 15.53 22.22 0.18
C ARG A 207 15.20 21.55 -1.15
N GLU A 208 13.97 21.20 -1.47
CA GLU A 208 13.62 20.59 -2.76
C GLU A 208 12.75 21.47 -3.66
N ASP A 209 12.24 22.56 -3.11
CA ASP A 209 11.41 23.52 -3.84
C ASP A 209 10.15 22.92 -4.48
N THR A 210 9.67 21.78 -3.99
CA THR A 210 8.38 21.25 -4.44
C THR A 210 7.24 22.11 -3.86
N GLN A 211 6.24 22.40 -4.68
CA GLN A 211 5.21 23.36 -4.33
C GLN A 211 3.82 22.75 -4.40
N VAL A 212 2.96 23.18 -3.49
CA VAL A 212 1.55 22.83 -3.46
C VAL A 212 0.70 24.08 -3.23
N CYS A 213 -0.33 24.25 -4.04
CA CYS A 213 -1.34 25.27 -3.85
C CYS A 213 -2.68 24.62 -3.53
N TYR A 214 -3.28 25.10 -2.46
CA TYR A 214 -4.63 24.75 -2.02
C TYR A 214 -5.52 25.95 -2.30
N ALA A 215 -6.65 25.75 -2.96
CA ALA A 215 -7.66 26.79 -3.14
C ALA A 215 -9.02 26.26 -2.76
N MET A 216 -9.84 27.08 -2.10
CA MET A 216 -11.20 26.67 -1.71
C MET A 216 -12.22 27.74 -2.05
N THR A 217 -13.41 27.28 -2.38
CA THR A 217 -14.64 28.07 -2.40
C THR A 217 -15.75 27.34 -1.66
N TYR A 218 -16.90 27.99 -1.47
CA TYR A 218 -17.99 27.38 -0.73
C TYR A 218 -19.35 27.84 -1.23
N GLN A 219 -20.41 27.07 -0.87
CA GLN A 219 -21.81 27.47 -0.88
C GLN A 219 -22.36 27.38 0.54
N PHE A 220 -23.25 28.27 0.90
CA PHE A 220 -23.87 28.29 2.22
C PHE A 220 -25.40 28.38 2.12
N PHE A 221 -26.08 27.52 2.85
CA PHE A 221 -27.52 27.36 2.81
C PHE A 221 -28.12 27.54 4.22
N LYS A 222 -29.31 28.13 4.30
CA LYS A 222 -30.17 28.07 5.48
C LYS A 222 -31.48 27.41 5.02
N ASN A 223 -31.90 26.34 5.71
CA ASN A 223 -33.14 25.61 5.42
C ASN A 223 -33.24 25.25 3.94
N ASN A 224 -32.15 24.68 3.35
CA ASN A 224 -31.99 24.31 1.92
C ASN A 224 -32.08 25.47 0.92
N LYS A 225 -32.10 26.72 1.39
CA LYS A 225 -32.06 27.88 0.50
C LYS A 225 -30.67 28.51 0.54
N GLU A 226 -30.03 28.63 -0.62
CA GLU A 226 -28.72 29.29 -0.74
C GLU A 226 -28.84 30.75 -0.26
N THR A 227 -27.92 31.17 0.61
CA THR A 227 -27.91 32.53 1.17
C THR A 227 -26.62 33.21 0.78
N THR A 228 -26.74 34.44 0.27
CA THR A 228 -25.60 35.35 0.08
C THR A 228 -25.27 36.06 1.38
N ALA A 229 -24.62 35.33 2.29
CA ALA A 229 -24.07 35.97 3.48
C ALA A 229 -22.79 36.74 3.10
N ASN A 230 -22.62 37.98 3.61
CA ASN A 230 -21.34 38.67 3.51
C ASN A 230 -20.33 37.95 4.39
N PRO A 231 -19.32 37.20 3.83
CA PRO A 231 -18.37 36.46 4.62
C PRO A 231 -17.40 37.40 5.32
N ILE A 232 -17.01 37.07 6.54
CA ILE A 232 -15.86 37.66 7.19
C ILE A 232 -14.63 36.89 6.71
N ARG A 233 -13.69 37.58 6.07
CA ARG A 233 -12.43 36.96 5.61
C ARG A 233 -11.54 36.65 6.80
N ILE A 234 -10.87 35.51 6.73
CA ILE A 234 -9.84 35.10 7.68
C ILE A 234 -8.52 35.10 6.93
N GLU A 235 -7.63 35.99 7.32
CA GLU A 235 -6.28 36.11 6.77
C GLU A 235 -5.29 36.21 7.93
N LYS A 236 -4.67 35.07 8.28
CA LYS A 236 -3.60 34.96 9.26
C LYS A 236 -2.34 34.48 8.55
N GLU A 237 -1.20 34.57 9.23
CA GLU A 237 0.09 34.18 8.65
C GLU A 237 0.08 32.81 7.95
N LYS A 238 -0.61 31.81 8.54
CA LYS A 238 -0.65 30.45 8.05
C LYS A 238 -2.07 29.91 7.79
N GLN A 239 -3.09 30.74 7.94
CA GLN A 239 -4.48 30.34 7.76
C GLN A 239 -5.21 31.33 6.87
N THR A 240 -5.99 30.82 5.92
CA THR A 240 -6.85 31.65 5.09
C THR A 240 -8.21 30.97 4.92
N GLY A 241 -9.28 31.77 4.88
CA GLY A 241 -10.63 31.24 4.77
C GLY A 241 -11.72 32.27 4.99
N PHE A 242 -12.87 31.77 5.43
CA PHE A 242 -14.08 32.58 5.62
C PHE A 242 -14.80 32.18 6.89
N SER A 243 -15.52 33.14 7.50
CA SER A 243 -16.55 32.86 8.49
C SER A 243 -17.89 33.25 7.89
N VAL A 244 -18.80 32.29 7.76
CA VAL A 244 -20.15 32.49 7.25
C VAL A 244 -21.14 31.94 8.26
N GLY A 245 -22.28 32.58 8.41
CA GLY A 245 -23.25 32.12 9.41
C GLY A 245 -24.62 32.76 9.24
N ALA A 246 -25.59 32.18 9.93
CA ALA A 246 -26.97 32.65 9.98
C ALA A 246 -27.53 32.52 11.40
N ASP A 247 -28.53 33.39 11.72
CA ASP A 247 -29.28 33.23 12.93
C ASP A 247 -30.27 32.06 12.76
N VAL A 248 -30.33 31.19 13.75
CA VAL A 248 -31.18 30.00 13.80
C VAL A 248 -32.04 29.96 15.04
N LYS A 249 -33.11 29.18 14.95
CA LYS A 249 -33.97 28.78 16.08
C LYS A 249 -34.12 27.25 16.06
N PRO A 250 -34.63 26.60 17.09
CA PRO A 250 -34.90 25.17 17.11
C PRO A 250 -35.63 24.72 15.84
N GLY A 251 -35.08 23.67 15.17
CA GLY A 251 -35.56 23.12 13.90
C GLY A 251 -34.96 23.76 12.64
N ASP A 252 -34.25 24.88 12.71
CA ASP A 252 -33.51 25.44 11.57
C ASP A 252 -32.23 24.62 11.29
N ASN A 253 -31.83 24.57 10.01
CA ASN A 253 -30.63 23.95 9.53
C ASN A 253 -29.75 24.94 8.77
N VAL A 254 -28.43 24.83 8.94
CA VAL A 254 -27.44 25.51 8.10
C VAL A 254 -26.51 24.46 7.48
N THR A 255 -26.21 24.61 6.21
CA THR A 255 -25.31 23.71 5.46
C THR A 255 -24.26 24.51 4.73
N LEU A 256 -23.00 24.07 4.84
CA LEU A 256 -21.88 24.56 4.07
C LEU A 256 -21.37 23.43 3.15
N ILE A 257 -21.20 23.74 1.86
CA ILE A 257 -20.51 22.88 0.95
C ILE A 257 -19.16 23.54 0.62
N LYS A 258 -18.07 22.87 0.98
CA LYS A 258 -16.70 23.31 0.71
C LYS A 258 -16.15 22.55 -0.50
N TYR A 259 -15.65 23.30 -1.46
CA TYR A 259 -14.98 22.79 -2.66
C TYR A 259 -13.51 23.17 -2.56
N THR A 260 -12.62 22.21 -2.46
CA THR A 260 -11.17 22.45 -2.35
C THR A 260 -10.43 21.82 -3.53
N ALA A 261 -9.62 22.62 -4.22
CA ALA A 261 -8.71 22.15 -5.25
C ALA A 261 -7.27 22.15 -4.71
N ILE A 262 -6.52 21.09 -4.99
CA ILE A 262 -5.15 20.85 -4.54
C ILE A 262 -4.29 20.57 -5.76
N ALA A 263 -3.40 21.49 -6.11
CA ALA A 263 -2.51 21.35 -7.25
C ALA A 263 -1.04 21.41 -6.81
N SER A 264 -0.18 20.60 -7.44
CA SER A 264 1.23 20.52 -7.12
C SER A 264 2.13 20.82 -8.31
N SER A 265 3.36 21.23 -8.03
CA SER A 265 4.41 21.44 -9.05
C SER A 265 4.88 20.15 -9.74
N LEU A 266 4.36 19.00 -9.33
CA LEU A 266 4.57 17.73 -10.03
C LEU A 266 3.81 17.70 -11.38
N TYR A 267 2.67 18.39 -11.46
CA TYR A 267 1.74 18.35 -12.60
C TYR A 267 1.54 19.70 -13.29
N HIS A 268 1.87 20.79 -12.62
CA HIS A 268 1.61 22.14 -13.12
C HIS A 268 2.84 23.03 -12.99
N GLU A 269 2.99 23.99 -13.89
CA GLU A 269 4.02 25.01 -13.80
C GLU A 269 3.86 25.82 -12.50
N ARG A 270 4.98 26.09 -11.82
CA ARG A 270 4.99 26.76 -10.50
C ARG A 270 4.30 28.13 -10.54
N SER A 271 4.50 28.90 -11.61
CA SER A 271 3.91 30.24 -11.79
C SER A 271 2.40 30.22 -11.92
N GLU A 272 1.80 29.09 -12.34
CA GLU A 272 0.38 28.94 -12.64
C GLU A 272 -0.41 28.25 -11.52
N LEU A 273 0.26 27.71 -10.51
CA LEU A 273 -0.37 26.91 -9.46
C LEU A 273 -1.54 27.61 -8.76
N VAL A 274 -1.39 28.90 -8.43
CA VAL A 274 -2.46 29.66 -7.75
C VAL A 274 -3.64 29.86 -8.68
N GLU A 275 -3.39 30.30 -9.93
CA GLU A 275 -4.44 30.54 -10.90
C GLU A 275 -5.20 29.26 -11.23
N HIS A 276 -4.46 28.16 -11.46
CA HIS A 276 -5.04 26.85 -11.75
C HIS A 276 -5.92 26.35 -10.60
N SER A 277 -5.40 26.33 -9.36
CA SER A 277 -6.15 25.87 -8.20
C SER A 277 -7.40 26.68 -7.93
N VAL A 278 -7.31 28.03 -8.07
CA VAL A 278 -8.47 28.92 -7.91
C VAL A 278 -9.52 28.69 -9.00
N ALA A 279 -9.10 28.52 -10.25
CA ALA A 279 -10.00 28.23 -11.36
C ALA A 279 -10.73 26.91 -11.15
N GLU A 280 -10.02 25.86 -10.78
CA GLU A 280 -10.55 24.51 -10.55
C GLU A 280 -11.53 24.47 -9.37
N ALA A 281 -11.22 25.16 -8.25
CA ALA A 281 -12.16 25.27 -7.12
C ALA A 281 -13.46 26.00 -7.53
N ARG A 282 -13.38 27.06 -8.34
CA ARG A 282 -14.56 27.78 -8.86
C ARG A 282 -15.36 26.96 -9.84
N GLU A 283 -14.70 26.23 -10.73
CA GLU A 283 -15.34 25.29 -11.65
C GLU A 283 -16.11 24.22 -10.88
N ALA A 284 -15.49 23.61 -9.86
CA ALA A 284 -16.14 22.61 -9.03
C ALA A 284 -17.43 23.14 -8.38
N LYS A 285 -17.40 24.37 -7.85
CA LYS A 285 -18.62 25.04 -7.35
C LYS A 285 -19.67 25.23 -8.43
N SER A 286 -19.27 25.60 -9.65
CA SER A 286 -20.20 25.82 -10.79
C SER A 286 -20.84 24.50 -11.26
N ILE A 287 -20.09 23.40 -11.26
CA ILE A 287 -20.58 22.06 -11.58
C ILE A 287 -21.59 21.60 -10.50
N GLY A 288 -21.29 21.87 -9.26
CA GLY A 288 -22.15 21.61 -8.12
C GLY A 288 -22.00 20.20 -7.53
N TRP A 289 -22.44 20.06 -6.29
CA TRP A 289 -22.27 18.87 -5.46
C TRP A 289 -22.77 17.59 -6.13
N ASN A 290 -24.02 17.58 -6.58
CA ASN A 290 -24.66 16.35 -7.07
C ASN A 290 -23.94 15.74 -8.30
N THR A 291 -23.53 16.58 -9.24
CA THR A 291 -22.81 16.12 -10.44
C THR A 291 -21.43 15.55 -10.07
N LEU A 292 -20.69 16.25 -9.20
CA LEU A 292 -19.36 15.80 -8.78
C LEU A 292 -19.41 14.50 -7.96
N VAL A 293 -20.46 14.30 -7.16
CA VAL A 293 -20.70 13.04 -6.43
C VAL A 293 -21.00 11.90 -7.40
N GLU A 294 -21.83 12.15 -8.42
CA GLU A 294 -22.19 11.13 -9.41
C GLU A 294 -20.98 10.72 -10.26
N GLU A 295 -20.13 11.67 -10.67
CA GLU A 295 -18.86 11.38 -11.35
C GLU A 295 -17.96 10.52 -10.48
N HIS A 296 -17.85 10.84 -9.18
CA HIS A 296 -17.07 10.10 -8.20
C HIS A 296 -17.58 8.66 -8.02
N ARG A 297 -18.89 8.47 -7.85
CA ARG A 297 -19.53 7.15 -7.72
C ARG A 297 -19.28 6.28 -8.94
N ARG A 298 -19.38 6.87 -10.13
CA ARG A 298 -19.11 6.16 -11.38
C ARG A 298 -17.66 5.69 -11.46
N ALA A 299 -16.70 6.52 -11.05
CA ALA A 299 -15.29 6.13 -11.04
C ALA A 299 -15.02 4.97 -10.07
N TRP A 300 -15.68 4.93 -8.90
CA TRP A 300 -15.61 3.77 -8.00
C TRP A 300 -16.31 2.54 -8.57
N GLN A 301 -17.47 2.69 -9.21
CA GLN A 301 -18.16 1.56 -9.84
C GLN A 301 -17.29 0.88 -10.90
N GLU A 302 -16.57 1.64 -11.73
CA GLU A 302 -15.62 1.09 -12.70
C GLU A 302 -14.52 0.26 -12.05
N ILE A 303 -13.99 0.71 -10.89
CA ILE A 303 -12.99 -0.03 -10.14
C ILE A 303 -13.59 -1.33 -9.59
N TRP A 304 -14.76 -1.27 -8.97
CA TRP A 304 -15.42 -2.45 -8.41
C TRP A 304 -15.84 -3.46 -9.48
N ASP A 305 -16.28 -3.00 -10.63
CA ASP A 305 -16.63 -3.87 -11.76
C ASP A 305 -15.44 -4.72 -12.24
N GLU A 306 -14.21 -4.21 -12.09
CA GLU A 306 -13.00 -4.95 -12.47
C GLU A 306 -12.46 -5.83 -11.33
N THR A 307 -12.51 -5.35 -10.07
CA THR A 307 -11.64 -5.84 -8.99
C THR A 307 -12.35 -6.48 -7.81
N ASP A 308 -13.69 -6.38 -7.74
CA ASP A 308 -14.44 -6.92 -6.59
C ASP A 308 -14.22 -8.43 -6.43
N VAL A 309 -14.12 -8.84 -5.18
CA VAL A 309 -14.14 -10.23 -4.76
C VAL A 309 -15.39 -10.43 -3.94
N VAL A 310 -16.23 -11.40 -4.34
CA VAL A 310 -17.45 -11.73 -3.61
C VAL A 310 -17.23 -13.02 -2.82
N ILE A 311 -17.43 -12.96 -1.51
CA ILE A 311 -17.39 -14.09 -0.58
C ILE A 311 -18.78 -14.23 0.05
N GLU A 312 -19.46 -15.34 -0.20
CA GLU A 312 -20.77 -15.65 0.39
C GLU A 312 -20.58 -16.51 1.65
N GLY A 313 -21.34 -16.26 2.70
CA GLY A 313 -21.31 -17.00 3.96
C GLY A 313 -20.41 -16.40 5.04
N ASP A 314 -19.57 -15.39 4.72
CA ASP A 314 -18.64 -14.77 5.67
C ASP A 314 -18.54 -13.25 5.53
N PRO A 315 -19.42 -12.49 6.19
CA PRO A 315 -19.41 -11.03 6.11
C PRO A 315 -18.12 -10.36 6.64
N GLU A 316 -17.41 -10.99 7.58
CA GLU A 316 -16.15 -10.45 8.11
C GLU A 316 -15.04 -10.53 7.07
N ALA A 317 -14.92 -11.67 6.39
CA ALA A 317 -14.00 -11.84 5.27
C ALA A 317 -14.34 -10.89 4.11
N GLN A 318 -15.64 -10.78 3.79
CA GLN A 318 -16.13 -9.90 2.73
C GLN A 318 -15.83 -8.42 3.02
N GLN A 319 -16.08 -7.96 4.25
CA GLN A 319 -15.75 -6.59 4.66
C GLN A 319 -14.23 -6.32 4.52
N GLY A 320 -13.41 -7.23 5.03
CA GLY A 320 -11.95 -7.07 5.04
C GLY A 320 -11.35 -7.03 3.63
N ILE A 321 -11.77 -7.93 2.71
CA ILE A 321 -11.22 -7.95 1.36
C ILE A 321 -11.59 -6.70 0.56
N ARG A 322 -12.84 -6.21 0.66
CA ARG A 322 -13.26 -4.96 0.02
C ARG A 322 -12.54 -3.76 0.62
N TYR A 323 -12.36 -3.73 1.93
CA TYR A 323 -11.59 -2.68 2.59
C TYR A 323 -10.16 -2.60 2.06
N ASN A 324 -9.48 -3.74 1.91
CA ASN A 324 -8.12 -3.78 1.40
C ASN A 324 -8.03 -3.30 -0.07
N ILE A 325 -8.95 -3.72 -0.92
CA ILE A 325 -9.04 -3.25 -2.31
C ILE A 325 -9.30 -1.74 -2.35
N PHE A 326 -10.25 -1.25 -1.55
CA PHE A 326 -10.60 0.16 -1.45
C PHE A 326 -9.38 1.02 -1.07
N GLN A 327 -8.69 0.65 0.01
CA GLN A 327 -7.52 1.39 0.51
C GLN A 327 -6.38 1.43 -0.51
N LEU A 328 -6.18 0.36 -1.28
CA LEU A 328 -5.14 0.33 -2.30
C LEU A 328 -5.45 1.29 -3.46
N TYR A 329 -6.69 1.26 -3.99
CA TYR A 329 -7.07 2.11 -5.12
C TYR A 329 -7.16 3.59 -4.76
N GLN A 330 -7.50 3.94 -3.53
CA GLN A 330 -7.42 5.34 -3.10
C GLN A 330 -5.98 5.82 -2.85
N THR A 331 -5.00 4.90 -2.70
CA THR A 331 -3.60 5.26 -2.52
C THR A 331 -2.84 5.43 -3.84
N TYR A 332 -3.18 4.65 -4.89
CA TYR A 332 -2.41 4.63 -6.13
C TYR A 332 -3.29 4.49 -7.37
N ARG A 333 -3.14 5.40 -8.32
CA ARG A 333 -3.89 5.43 -9.58
C ARG A 333 -3.23 4.67 -10.72
N GLY A 334 -1.91 4.57 -10.68
CA GLY A 334 -1.12 3.95 -11.74
C GLY A 334 -0.97 4.76 -13.02
N ASP A 335 -1.20 6.06 -12.99
CA ASP A 335 -1.14 6.95 -14.15
C ASP A 335 0.17 7.75 -14.26
N ASP A 336 1.07 7.64 -13.27
CA ASP A 336 2.33 8.37 -13.23
C ASP A 336 3.51 7.46 -12.83
N PRO A 337 4.49 7.25 -13.74
CA PRO A 337 5.66 6.41 -13.45
C PRO A 337 6.68 7.04 -12.49
N ARG A 338 6.46 8.27 -12.03
CA ARG A 338 7.26 8.93 -10.98
C ARG A 338 6.77 8.59 -9.57
N LEU A 339 5.57 8.00 -9.45
CA LEU A 339 4.95 7.63 -8.18
C LEU A 339 5.08 6.15 -7.89
N ASN A 340 5.08 5.83 -6.61
CA ASN A 340 5.02 4.46 -6.11
C ASN A 340 4.16 4.40 -4.84
N ILE A 341 4.02 3.21 -4.24
CA ILE A 341 3.17 2.97 -3.08
C ILE A 341 4.07 2.83 -1.85
N GLY A 342 3.94 3.75 -0.90
CA GLY A 342 4.57 3.61 0.42
C GLY A 342 3.78 2.65 1.33
N PRO A 343 4.42 2.03 2.34
CA PRO A 343 3.76 1.05 3.22
C PRO A 343 2.51 1.59 3.93
N LYS A 344 2.53 2.86 4.32
CA LYS A 344 1.40 3.52 5.00
C LYS A 344 0.50 4.33 4.06
N GLY A 345 0.83 4.47 2.77
CA GLY A 345 0.08 5.29 1.80
C GLY A 345 -0.17 6.70 2.32
N PHE A 346 -1.44 7.13 2.35
CA PHE A 346 -1.87 8.44 2.89
C PHE A 346 -2.38 8.36 4.33
N THR A 347 -2.08 7.29 5.06
CA THR A 347 -2.66 7.02 6.38
C THR A 347 -1.69 7.22 7.54
N GLY A 348 -0.40 7.49 7.26
CA GLY A 348 0.60 7.71 8.30
C GLY A 348 1.96 8.12 7.75
N GLU A 349 2.82 8.64 8.64
CA GLU A 349 4.17 9.13 8.32
C GLU A 349 5.26 8.08 8.50
N LYS A 350 4.96 7.00 9.21
CA LYS A 350 5.95 5.93 9.46
C LYS A 350 6.54 5.47 8.12
N TYR A 351 7.82 5.21 8.10
CA TYR A 351 8.61 4.91 6.90
C TYR A 351 8.78 6.10 5.91
N GLY A 352 8.46 7.34 6.33
CA GLY A 352 8.65 8.55 5.54
C GLY A 352 7.91 8.59 4.20
N GLY A 353 6.87 7.77 4.03
CA GLY A 353 6.17 7.61 2.75
C GLY A 353 7.02 6.95 1.65
N ASN A 354 8.16 6.37 2.01
CA ASN A 354 9.08 5.72 1.07
C ASN A 354 8.52 4.39 0.56
N THR A 355 8.96 4.00 -0.63
CA THR A 355 8.68 2.69 -1.22
C THR A 355 9.62 1.62 -0.66
N TYR A 356 9.08 0.41 -0.51
CA TYR A 356 9.80 -0.81 -0.12
C TYR A 356 9.61 -1.90 -1.18
N TRP A 357 10.30 -3.02 -1.03
CA TRP A 357 10.20 -4.20 -1.91
C TRP A 357 8.81 -4.90 -1.87
N ASN A 358 7.99 -4.57 -0.88
CA ASN A 358 6.60 -5.04 -0.74
C ASN A 358 5.75 -4.70 -1.96
N THR A 359 6.03 -3.57 -2.61
CA THR A 359 5.31 -3.16 -3.82
C THR A 359 5.49 -4.19 -4.93
N GLU A 360 6.70 -4.65 -5.17
CA GLU A 360 7.00 -5.66 -6.18
C GLU A 360 6.47 -7.04 -5.77
N LEU A 361 6.45 -7.35 -4.47
CA LEU A 361 5.96 -8.62 -3.95
C LEU A 361 4.44 -8.77 -4.05
N CYS A 362 3.69 -7.74 -3.66
CA CYS A 362 2.24 -7.79 -3.48
C CYS A 362 1.47 -6.92 -4.48
N CYS A 363 1.86 -5.64 -4.65
CA CYS A 363 1.09 -4.70 -5.46
C CYS A 363 1.22 -4.96 -6.96
N VAL A 364 2.43 -5.23 -7.46
CA VAL A 364 2.64 -5.52 -8.88
C VAL A 364 1.81 -6.74 -9.33
N PRO A 365 1.88 -7.93 -8.69
CA PRO A 365 1.06 -9.06 -9.12
C PRO A 365 -0.45 -8.82 -8.94
N PHE A 366 -0.87 -8.06 -7.94
CA PHE A 366 -2.27 -7.66 -7.79
C PHE A 366 -2.75 -6.87 -9.02
N PHE A 367 -2.08 -5.76 -9.37
CA PHE A 367 -2.49 -4.94 -10.51
C PHE A 367 -2.34 -5.64 -11.86
N LEU A 368 -1.41 -6.58 -12.01
CA LEU A 368 -1.30 -7.39 -13.22
C LEU A 368 -2.50 -8.31 -13.43
N LEU A 369 -3.07 -8.81 -12.33
CA LEU A 369 -4.13 -9.82 -12.36
C LEU A 369 -5.53 -9.21 -12.22
N SER A 370 -5.70 -8.12 -11.45
CA SER A 370 -7.02 -7.58 -11.09
C SER A 370 -7.59 -6.60 -12.12
N THR A 371 -6.77 -5.94 -12.94
CA THR A 371 -7.22 -4.95 -13.91
C THR A 371 -6.52 -5.09 -15.25
N PRO A 372 -7.22 -4.85 -16.38
CA PRO A 372 -6.58 -4.80 -17.71
C PRO A 372 -5.77 -3.51 -17.92
N LYS A 373 -5.87 -2.52 -17.03
CA LYS A 373 -5.12 -1.24 -17.11
C LYS A 373 -3.64 -1.48 -16.85
N GLU A 374 -2.76 -0.76 -17.53
CA GLU A 374 -1.30 -0.93 -17.42
C GLU A 374 -0.71 -0.31 -16.13
N ILE A 375 -1.42 -0.40 -14.99
CA ILE A 375 -1.01 0.17 -13.70
C ILE A 375 0.34 -0.40 -13.24
N ALA A 376 0.50 -1.71 -13.32
CA ALA A 376 1.73 -2.39 -12.91
C ALA A 376 2.95 -1.97 -13.73
N LYS A 377 2.78 -1.62 -15.01
CA LYS A 377 3.85 -1.14 -15.87
C LYS A 377 4.48 0.15 -15.34
N ASN A 378 3.68 1.07 -14.78
CA ASN A 378 4.20 2.30 -14.20
C ASN A 378 4.97 2.05 -12.89
N LEU A 379 4.60 1.06 -12.08
CA LEU A 379 5.39 0.63 -10.93
C LEU A 379 6.76 0.08 -11.36
N LEU A 380 6.81 -0.70 -12.44
CA LEU A 380 8.07 -1.19 -12.99
C LEU A 380 8.89 -0.08 -13.65
N ALA A 381 8.24 0.87 -14.34
CA ALA A 381 8.90 2.05 -14.92
C ALA A 381 9.52 2.94 -13.83
N TYR A 382 8.88 3.08 -12.67
CA TYR A 382 9.45 3.76 -11.52
C TYR A 382 10.80 3.14 -11.11
N ARG A 383 10.91 1.82 -11.04
CA ARG A 383 12.18 1.14 -10.73
C ARG A 383 13.21 1.30 -11.84
N TYR A 384 12.80 1.19 -13.10
CA TYR A 384 13.70 1.41 -14.23
C TYR A 384 14.30 2.83 -14.22
N ASN A 385 13.47 3.84 -13.96
CA ASN A 385 13.92 5.25 -13.86
C ASN A 385 14.97 5.46 -12.75
N GLN A 386 15.01 4.58 -11.75
CA GLN A 386 15.97 4.62 -10.65
C GLN A 386 17.23 3.75 -10.88
N LEU A 387 17.34 3.04 -12.00
CA LEU A 387 18.50 2.19 -12.30
C LEU A 387 19.83 2.93 -12.20
N PRO A 388 19.99 4.16 -12.73
CA PRO A 388 21.24 4.93 -12.57
C PRO A 388 21.61 5.16 -11.10
N LYS A 389 20.62 5.44 -10.24
CA LYS A 389 20.81 5.58 -8.79
C LYS A 389 21.16 4.27 -8.11
N ALA A 390 20.54 3.18 -8.50
CA ALA A 390 20.86 1.85 -7.98
C ALA A 390 22.30 1.44 -8.31
N ILE A 391 22.82 1.82 -9.50
CA ILE A 391 24.23 1.63 -9.87
C ILE A 391 25.14 2.52 -9.01
N GLU A 392 24.74 3.77 -8.77
CA GLU A 392 25.49 4.67 -7.88
C GLU A 392 25.53 4.17 -6.43
N ASN A 393 24.40 3.67 -5.91
CA ASN A 393 24.32 3.08 -4.58
C ASN A 393 25.27 1.88 -4.44
N ALA A 394 25.26 0.97 -5.41
CA ALA A 394 26.21 -0.15 -5.45
C ALA A 394 27.68 0.34 -5.49
N ARG A 395 27.96 1.37 -6.28
CA ARG A 395 29.32 1.95 -6.40
C ARG A 395 29.80 2.54 -5.07
N LYS A 396 28.93 3.20 -4.30
CA LYS A 396 29.24 3.72 -2.96
C LYS A 396 29.66 2.62 -1.98
N LEU A 397 29.16 1.40 -2.20
CA LEU A 397 29.48 0.20 -1.42
C LEU A 397 30.69 -0.59 -1.99
N GLY A 398 31.37 -0.08 -3.04
CA GLY A 398 32.55 -0.69 -3.62
C GLY A 398 32.31 -1.62 -4.81
N PHE A 399 31.04 -1.80 -5.25
CA PHE A 399 30.73 -2.58 -6.45
C PHE A 399 31.04 -1.79 -7.72
N LYS A 400 31.36 -2.50 -8.81
CA LYS A 400 31.87 -1.92 -10.07
C LYS A 400 31.10 -2.45 -11.28
N ASP A 401 31.53 -2.10 -12.46
CA ASP A 401 31.11 -2.65 -13.76
C ASP A 401 29.59 -2.54 -14.02
N GLY A 402 28.93 -1.48 -13.52
CA GLY A 402 27.49 -1.29 -13.69
C GLY A 402 26.62 -2.24 -12.84
N ALA A 403 27.17 -2.80 -11.76
CA ALA A 403 26.39 -3.50 -10.75
C ALA A 403 25.37 -2.56 -10.09
N ALA A 404 24.13 -3.00 -9.93
CA ALA A 404 23.08 -2.22 -9.29
C ALA A 404 22.62 -2.84 -7.98
N LEU A 405 22.47 -2.00 -6.94
CA LEU A 405 21.78 -2.34 -5.71
C LEU A 405 20.65 -1.32 -5.53
N PHE A 406 19.43 -1.76 -5.81
CA PHE A 406 18.26 -0.93 -5.55
C PHE A 406 18.12 -0.66 -4.06
N PRO A 407 17.71 0.55 -3.65
CA PRO A 407 17.48 0.84 -2.25
C PRO A 407 16.35 -0.02 -1.69
N GLN A 408 16.44 -0.35 -0.40
CA GLN A 408 15.36 -0.99 0.32
C GLN A 408 14.24 0.01 0.55
N VAL A 409 14.59 1.23 0.91
CA VAL A 409 13.70 2.31 1.31
C VAL A 409 14.00 3.55 0.48
N THR A 410 13.06 4.03 -0.33
CA THR A 410 13.33 5.18 -1.21
C THR A 410 12.06 5.86 -1.73
N ASN A 411 12.21 7.15 -2.10
CA ASN A 411 11.28 7.87 -2.99
C ASN A 411 11.94 8.19 -4.35
N ASN A 412 13.23 8.54 -4.35
CA ASN A 412 13.94 9.09 -5.52
C ASN A 412 15.12 8.23 -6.00
N GLY A 413 15.27 7.02 -5.47
CA GLY A 413 16.39 6.11 -5.79
C GLY A 413 17.58 6.20 -4.84
N GLU A 414 17.65 7.20 -3.94
CA GLU A 414 18.60 7.20 -2.83
C GLU A 414 18.12 6.26 -1.73
N GLU A 415 19.07 5.54 -1.09
CA GLU A 415 18.76 4.72 0.07
C GLU A 415 18.44 5.57 1.28
N CYS A 416 17.27 5.36 1.89
CA CYS A 416 16.80 6.09 3.06
C CYS A 416 17.07 5.28 4.33
N HIS A 417 18.33 5.24 4.77
CA HIS A 417 18.78 4.49 5.96
C HIS A 417 18.29 5.04 7.30
N SER A 418 17.21 5.80 7.31
CA SER A 418 16.71 6.43 8.54
C SER A 418 16.16 5.43 9.55
N GLU A 419 15.95 4.19 9.12
CA GLU A 419 15.33 3.21 9.98
C GLU A 419 16.36 2.31 10.69
N TRP A 420 17.37 1.81 9.95
CA TRP A 420 18.23 0.78 10.53
C TRP A 420 19.40 0.40 9.62
N GLU A 421 20.51 -0.06 10.21
CA GLU A 421 21.68 -0.60 9.48
C GLU A 421 21.35 -1.83 8.63
N ILE A 422 20.27 -2.53 8.93
CA ILE A 422 19.74 -3.70 8.20
C ILE A 422 19.55 -3.44 6.70
N THR A 423 19.41 -2.18 6.26
CA THR A 423 19.30 -1.82 4.85
C THR A 423 20.50 -2.23 4.02
N PHE A 424 21.67 -2.42 4.61
CA PHE A 424 22.85 -2.96 3.91
C PHE A 424 22.84 -4.48 3.83
N GLU A 425 22.08 -5.15 4.68
CA GLU A 425 22.04 -6.60 4.82
C GLU A 425 20.91 -7.24 4.02
N GLU A 426 19.76 -6.58 3.91
CA GLU A 426 18.57 -7.05 3.17
C GLU A 426 18.72 -6.92 1.66
N ILE A 427 19.76 -7.50 1.10
CA ILE A 427 20.09 -7.41 -0.32
C ILE A 427 19.17 -8.26 -1.23
N HIS A 428 18.37 -9.12 -0.64
CA HIS A 428 17.37 -9.93 -1.35
C HIS A 428 16.32 -9.09 -2.10
N ARG A 429 16.11 -7.82 -1.72
CA ARG A 429 15.24 -6.87 -2.41
C ARG A 429 15.55 -6.67 -3.88
N ASN A 430 16.79 -6.88 -4.31
CA ASN A 430 17.16 -6.84 -5.71
C ASN A 430 16.45 -7.91 -6.55
N ASN A 431 16.24 -9.10 -5.97
CA ASN A 431 15.63 -10.21 -6.69
C ASN A 431 14.14 -10.03 -6.94
N ILE A 432 13.42 -9.39 -6.00
CA ILE A 432 11.98 -9.22 -6.14
C ILE A 432 11.64 -8.27 -7.31
N ILE A 433 12.52 -7.32 -7.60
CA ILE A 433 12.39 -6.44 -8.79
C ILE A 433 12.49 -7.24 -10.07
N VAL A 434 13.52 -8.12 -10.17
CA VAL A 434 13.66 -9.04 -11.32
C VAL A 434 12.47 -9.98 -11.42
N TYR A 435 12.01 -10.53 -10.30
CA TYR A 435 10.81 -11.37 -10.25
C TYR A 435 9.59 -10.64 -10.79
N ALA A 436 9.35 -9.38 -10.36
CA ALA A 436 8.22 -8.58 -10.81
C ALA A 436 8.27 -8.29 -12.33
N ILE A 437 9.46 -8.02 -12.89
CA ILE A 437 9.66 -7.87 -14.33
C ILE A 437 9.28 -9.15 -15.09
N VAL A 438 9.69 -10.30 -14.58
CA VAL A 438 9.38 -11.60 -15.18
C VAL A 438 7.89 -11.93 -15.07
N GLN A 439 7.26 -11.64 -13.93
CA GLN A 439 5.81 -11.79 -13.74
C GLN A 439 5.01 -10.92 -14.72
N HIS A 440 5.45 -9.68 -14.96
CA HIS A 440 4.80 -8.82 -15.95
C HIS A 440 4.80 -9.48 -17.33
N ALA A 441 5.93 -9.96 -17.81
CA ALA A 441 6.01 -10.64 -19.09
C ALA A 441 5.18 -11.93 -19.15
N ALA A 442 5.23 -12.75 -18.10
CA ALA A 442 4.50 -14.02 -18.05
C ALA A 442 2.97 -13.84 -18.02
N LEU A 443 2.46 -12.81 -17.35
CA LEU A 443 1.02 -12.57 -17.19
C LEU A 443 0.41 -11.77 -18.34
N THR A 444 1.18 -10.84 -18.93
CA THR A 444 0.69 -9.97 -20.00
C THR A 444 1.07 -10.44 -21.41
N GLY A 445 2.08 -11.30 -21.54
CA GLY A 445 2.71 -11.66 -22.81
C GLY A 445 3.54 -10.52 -23.40
N ASN A 446 3.74 -9.42 -22.69
CA ASN A 446 4.46 -8.25 -23.18
C ASN A 446 5.98 -8.41 -23.01
N MET A 447 6.61 -8.99 -24.00
CA MET A 447 8.06 -9.18 -24.03
C MET A 447 8.83 -7.91 -24.41
N ASP A 448 8.18 -6.94 -25.04
CA ASP A 448 8.79 -5.66 -25.40
C ASP A 448 9.32 -4.90 -24.18
N TYR A 449 8.61 -4.99 -23.04
CA TYR A 449 9.08 -4.37 -21.81
C TYR A 449 10.43 -4.94 -21.36
N ILE A 450 10.60 -6.26 -21.44
CA ILE A 450 11.88 -6.91 -21.11
C ILE A 450 12.97 -6.47 -22.09
N ALA A 451 12.67 -6.49 -23.39
CA ALA A 451 13.65 -6.15 -24.42
C ALA A 451 14.12 -4.67 -24.32
N LYS A 452 13.22 -3.75 -23.97
CA LYS A 452 13.52 -2.31 -23.95
C LYS A 452 14.07 -1.80 -22.60
N TYR A 453 13.67 -2.43 -21.49
CA TYR A 453 13.93 -1.91 -20.12
C TYR A 453 14.39 -3.00 -19.15
N GLY A 454 13.65 -4.11 -19.10
CA GLY A 454 13.82 -5.12 -18.06
C GLY A 454 15.18 -5.82 -18.10
N LEU A 455 15.69 -6.14 -19.29
CA LEU A 455 16.97 -6.85 -19.45
C LEU A 455 18.16 -6.03 -18.94
N GLU A 456 18.14 -4.71 -19.12
CA GLU A 456 19.17 -3.80 -18.57
C GLU A 456 19.21 -3.89 -17.03
N VAL A 457 18.06 -3.84 -16.38
CA VAL A 457 17.93 -4.02 -14.92
C VAL A 457 18.45 -5.39 -14.50
N MET A 458 18.05 -6.46 -15.20
CA MET A 458 18.45 -7.84 -14.88
C MET A 458 19.96 -8.03 -14.98
N ILE A 459 20.62 -7.47 -16.00
CA ILE A 459 22.09 -7.50 -16.15
C ILE A 459 22.77 -6.78 -14.99
N ALA A 460 22.31 -5.58 -14.65
CA ALA A 460 22.90 -4.78 -13.58
C ALA A 460 22.78 -5.45 -12.20
N VAL A 461 21.63 -6.05 -11.92
CA VAL A 461 21.39 -6.85 -10.69
C VAL A 461 22.25 -8.14 -10.70
N SER A 462 22.38 -8.82 -11.84
CA SER A 462 23.23 -10.02 -11.95
C SER A 462 24.71 -9.71 -11.73
N ARG A 463 25.18 -8.54 -12.14
CA ARG A 463 26.54 -8.04 -11.86
C ARG A 463 26.77 -7.77 -10.39
N PHE A 464 25.74 -7.25 -9.68
CA PHE A 464 25.80 -7.11 -8.24
C PHE A 464 25.99 -8.49 -7.57
N TRP A 465 25.16 -9.49 -7.90
CA TRP A 465 25.26 -10.82 -7.33
C TRP A 465 26.61 -11.47 -7.59
N ARG A 466 27.13 -11.38 -8.83
CA ARG A 466 28.47 -11.87 -9.15
C ARG A 466 29.55 -11.34 -8.22
N GLN A 467 29.45 -10.09 -7.80
CA GLN A 467 30.45 -9.43 -6.96
C GLN A 467 30.17 -9.63 -5.46
N ARG A 468 28.91 -9.93 -5.10
CA ARG A 468 28.50 -10.07 -3.69
C ARG A 468 28.78 -11.48 -3.13
N VAL A 469 28.78 -12.49 -3.95
CA VAL A 469 29.10 -13.85 -3.55
C VAL A 469 30.60 -14.03 -3.31
N SER A 470 30.97 -14.87 -2.34
CA SER A 470 32.35 -15.28 -2.06
C SER A 470 32.50 -16.77 -2.27
N PHE A 471 33.62 -17.23 -2.82
CA PHE A 471 33.90 -18.68 -2.96
C PHE A 471 34.54 -19.19 -1.68
N SER A 472 33.84 -20.07 -0.97
CA SER A 472 34.33 -20.72 0.26
C SER A 472 35.19 -21.90 -0.09
N GLN A 473 36.49 -21.83 0.20
CA GLN A 473 37.41 -22.95 0.01
C GLN A 473 37.02 -24.20 0.85
N PRO A 474 36.64 -24.06 2.12
CA PRO A 474 36.22 -25.23 2.90
C PRO A 474 34.94 -25.90 2.39
N LYS A 475 33.96 -25.12 1.92
CA LYS A 475 32.69 -25.63 1.40
C LYS A 475 32.77 -26.01 -0.10
N GLN A 476 33.79 -25.55 -0.83
CA GLN A 476 33.90 -25.67 -2.32
C GLN A 476 32.62 -25.15 -3.02
N LYS A 477 32.03 -24.09 -2.47
CA LYS A 477 30.75 -23.49 -2.89
C LYS A 477 30.82 -21.97 -2.81
N TYR A 478 29.96 -21.27 -3.57
CA TYR A 478 29.69 -19.85 -3.35
C TYR A 478 28.81 -19.67 -2.11
N VAL A 479 29.12 -18.68 -1.31
CA VAL A 479 28.43 -18.32 -0.09
C VAL A 479 28.08 -16.84 -0.11
N ILE A 480 27.04 -16.45 0.65
CA ILE A 480 26.70 -15.06 0.91
C ILE A 480 26.72 -14.84 2.42
N LEU A 481 27.62 -13.97 2.88
CA LEU A 481 27.90 -13.75 4.29
C LEU A 481 27.35 -12.39 4.75
N GLY A 482 26.98 -12.27 6.03
CA GLY A 482 26.55 -11.01 6.64
C GLY A 482 25.32 -10.44 5.96
N VAL A 483 24.22 -11.13 5.99
CA VAL A 483 22.94 -10.71 5.41
C VAL A 483 21.81 -10.89 6.41
N THR A 484 20.74 -10.14 6.19
CA THR A 484 19.45 -10.37 6.81
C THR A 484 18.49 -10.82 5.72
N GLY A 485 17.82 -11.96 5.93
CA GLY A 485 16.77 -12.45 5.07
C GLY A 485 15.49 -11.63 5.23
N PRO A 486 14.36 -12.05 4.63
CA PRO A 486 13.06 -11.46 4.91
C PRO A 486 12.70 -11.47 6.40
N ASP A 487 13.09 -12.51 7.13
CA ASP A 487 12.94 -12.57 8.58
C ASP A 487 13.98 -11.70 9.27
N GLU A 488 13.59 -10.50 9.67
CA GLU A 488 14.47 -9.53 10.33
C GLU A 488 14.89 -9.95 11.76
N TYR A 489 14.29 -11.00 12.33
CA TYR A 489 14.71 -11.56 13.63
C TYR A 489 15.95 -12.43 13.51
N GLU A 490 16.37 -12.78 12.30
CA GLU A 490 17.65 -13.39 11.94
C GLU A 490 18.55 -12.34 11.26
N ASN A 491 19.20 -11.51 12.08
CA ASN A 491 19.96 -10.36 11.64
C ASN A 491 21.46 -10.68 11.51
N ASN A 492 22.10 -10.20 10.43
CA ASN A 492 23.52 -10.37 10.13
C ASN A 492 23.99 -11.82 10.16
N VAL A 493 23.29 -12.68 9.44
CA VAL A 493 23.55 -14.13 9.35
C VAL A 493 24.29 -14.50 8.09
N ASP A 494 24.85 -15.73 8.07
CA ASP A 494 25.51 -16.28 6.88
C ASP A 494 24.59 -17.27 6.18
N ASN A 495 24.63 -17.21 4.83
CA ASN A 495 23.95 -18.16 3.96
C ASN A 495 22.44 -18.28 4.24
N ASN A 496 21.74 -17.13 4.34
CA ASN A 496 20.28 -17.15 4.34
C ASN A 496 19.77 -17.86 3.06
N TRP A 497 18.98 -18.93 3.26
CA TRP A 497 18.54 -19.80 2.18
C TRP A 497 17.77 -19.03 1.11
N TYR A 498 16.84 -18.17 1.52
CA TYR A 498 16.03 -17.37 0.58
C TYR A 498 16.92 -16.44 -0.25
N THR A 499 17.87 -15.75 0.36
CA THR A 499 18.81 -14.86 -0.32
C THR A 499 19.66 -15.62 -1.34
N ASN A 500 20.24 -16.77 -0.94
CA ASN A 500 21.06 -17.60 -1.82
C ASN A 500 20.24 -18.19 -2.98
N TYR A 501 19.04 -18.72 -2.70
CA TYR A 501 18.17 -19.29 -3.71
C TYR A 501 17.63 -18.23 -4.68
N SER A 502 17.27 -17.07 -4.19
CA SER A 502 16.85 -15.93 -5.01
C SER A 502 17.97 -15.43 -5.93
N CYS A 503 19.22 -15.43 -5.48
CA CYS A 503 20.38 -15.15 -6.33
C CYS A 503 20.44 -16.13 -7.51
N ILE A 504 20.34 -17.45 -7.26
CA ILE A 504 20.28 -18.47 -8.29
C ILE A 504 19.16 -18.18 -9.32
N GLN A 505 17.95 -17.88 -8.83
CA GLN A 505 16.80 -17.65 -9.70
C GLN A 505 16.96 -16.37 -10.53
N CYS A 506 17.48 -15.30 -9.93
CA CYS A 506 17.80 -14.05 -10.63
C CYS A 506 18.76 -14.30 -11.79
N LEU A 507 19.87 -15.01 -11.56
CA LEU A 507 20.85 -15.32 -12.59
C LEU A 507 20.26 -16.22 -13.69
N LYS A 508 19.45 -17.23 -13.33
CA LYS A 508 18.75 -18.10 -14.32
C LYS A 508 17.78 -17.30 -15.19
N MET A 509 16.99 -16.42 -14.59
CA MET A 509 16.05 -15.56 -15.33
C MET A 509 16.81 -14.64 -16.28
N THR A 510 17.89 -14.01 -15.82
CA THR A 510 18.72 -13.13 -16.65
C THR A 510 19.30 -13.87 -17.85
N LEU A 511 19.87 -15.05 -17.65
CA LEU A 511 20.39 -15.89 -18.75
C LEU A 511 19.31 -16.25 -19.77
N ARG A 512 18.13 -16.69 -19.30
CA ARG A 512 17.00 -17.04 -20.17
C ARG A 512 16.56 -15.85 -21.03
N PHE A 513 16.36 -14.69 -20.42
CA PHE A 513 15.89 -13.51 -21.15
C PHE A 513 16.97 -12.87 -22.01
N LEU A 514 18.24 -12.98 -21.63
CA LEU A 514 19.36 -12.58 -22.48
C LEU A 514 19.39 -13.34 -23.81
N GLU A 515 19.21 -14.66 -23.75
CA GLU A 515 19.15 -15.53 -24.95
C GLU A 515 17.91 -15.22 -25.79
N MET A 516 16.76 -15.06 -25.15
CA MET A 516 15.48 -14.74 -25.81
C MET A 516 15.51 -13.40 -26.51
N VAL A 517 15.99 -12.33 -25.83
CA VAL A 517 16.06 -10.98 -26.42
C VAL A 517 17.08 -10.96 -27.57
N ALA A 518 18.21 -11.67 -27.44
CA ALA A 518 19.19 -11.80 -28.53
C ALA A 518 18.58 -12.42 -29.79
N GLN A 519 17.65 -13.38 -29.64
CA GLN A 519 17.01 -14.06 -30.77
C GLN A 519 15.83 -13.30 -31.36
N GLN A 520 14.96 -12.73 -30.51
CA GLN A 520 13.67 -12.14 -30.92
C GLN A 520 13.71 -10.62 -31.10
N TYR A 521 14.67 -9.93 -30.48
CA TYR A 521 14.83 -8.48 -30.47
C TYR A 521 16.29 -8.06 -30.71
N PRO A 522 16.90 -8.39 -31.88
CA PRO A 522 18.32 -8.21 -32.11
C PRO A 522 18.80 -6.75 -32.02
N ASP A 523 17.95 -5.77 -32.37
CA ASP A 523 18.32 -4.36 -32.34
C ASP A 523 18.38 -3.86 -30.89
N GLU A 524 17.37 -4.16 -30.07
CA GLU A 524 17.34 -3.88 -28.64
C GLU A 524 18.49 -4.58 -27.92
N TYR A 525 18.76 -5.82 -28.27
CA TYR A 525 19.91 -6.55 -27.74
C TYR A 525 21.23 -5.87 -28.05
N ALA A 526 21.45 -5.46 -29.32
CA ALA A 526 22.64 -4.71 -29.70
C ALA A 526 22.78 -3.39 -28.96
N HIS A 527 21.67 -2.71 -28.77
CA HIS A 527 21.62 -1.47 -27.97
C HIS A 527 22.03 -1.73 -26.50
N ILE A 528 21.40 -2.72 -25.83
CA ILE A 528 21.69 -3.06 -24.43
C ILE A 528 23.17 -3.47 -24.27
N ARG A 529 23.68 -4.33 -25.15
CA ARG A 529 25.12 -4.69 -25.15
C ARG A 529 26.04 -3.49 -25.18
N ARG A 530 25.72 -2.51 -26.00
CA ARG A 530 26.53 -1.29 -26.16
C ARG A 530 26.48 -0.42 -24.91
N ILE A 531 25.27 -0.10 -24.38
CA ILE A 531 25.14 0.80 -23.23
C ILE A 531 25.65 0.18 -21.94
N THR A 532 25.51 -1.14 -21.79
CA THR A 532 25.97 -1.87 -20.59
C THR A 532 27.40 -2.39 -20.72
N ASN A 533 28.02 -2.29 -21.90
CA ASN A 533 29.33 -2.88 -22.21
C ASN A 533 29.38 -4.40 -21.85
N LEU A 534 28.31 -5.14 -22.21
CA LEU A 534 28.14 -6.55 -21.84
C LEU A 534 29.09 -7.47 -22.62
N ASP A 535 29.95 -8.18 -21.90
CA ASP A 535 30.66 -9.38 -22.42
C ASP A 535 29.82 -10.63 -22.11
N GLN A 536 28.89 -10.93 -23.04
CA GLN A 536 27.93 -12.02 -22.83
C GLN A 536 28.62 -13.36 -22.53
N VAL A 537 29.68 -13.69 -23.24
CA VAL A 537 30.34 -15.01 -23.08
C VAL A 537 30.94 -15.15 -21.69
N LYS A 538 31.72 -14.15 -21.29
CA LYS A 538 32.41 -14.15 -20.00
C LYS A 538 31.45 -14.04 -18.84
N GLU A 539 30.48 -13.12 -18.91
CA GLU A 539 29.53 -12.88 -17.82
C GLU A 539 28.56 -14.05 -17.64
N SER A 540 28.01 -14.61 -18.75
CA SER A 540 27.14 -15.78 -18.69
C SER A 540 27.86 -17.03 -18.15
N ALA A 541 29.12 -17.25 -18.51
CA ALA A 541 29.91 -18.37 -17.96
C ALA A 541 30.05 -18.23 -16.43
N ARG A 542 30.32 -17.01 -15.94
CA ARG A 542 30.44 -16.74 -14.50
C ARG A 542 29.13 -16.90 -13.75
N TRP A 543 28.02 -16.45 -14.34
CA TRP A 543 26.69 -16.63 -13.74
C TRP A 543 26.28 -18.09 -13.65
N ARG A 544 26.57 -18.91 -14.68
CA ARG A 544 26.34 -20.37 -14.64
C ARG A 544 27.16 -21.05 -13.57
N ASP A 545 28.45 -20.70 -13.42
CA ASP A 545 29.32 -21.20 -12.36
C ASP A 545 28.75 -20.91 -10.95
N ILE A 546 28.23 -19.69 -10.70
CA ILE A 546 27.58 -19.35 -9.43
C ILE A 546 26.30 -20.17 -9.21
N ILE A 547 25.48 -20.32 -10.24
CA ILE A 547 24.23 -21.12 -10.18
C ILE A 547 24.52 -22.57 -9.77
N GLU A 548 25.54 -23.16 -10.34
CA GLU A 548 25.88 -24.56 -10.14
C GLU A 548 26.52 -24.82 -8.76
N HIS A 549 27.28 -23.87 -8.28
CA HIS A 549 28.09 -24.05 -7.07
C HIS A 549 27.57 -23.21 -5.85
N MET A 550 26.40 -22.61 -5.90
CA MET A 550 25.83 -21.89 -4.76
C MET A 550 25.54 -22.85 -3.59
N TYR A 551 25.93 -22.46 -2.40
CA TYR A 551 25.61 -23.19 -1.18
C TYR A 551 24.16 -22.89 -0.75
N LEU A 552 23.41 -23.95 -0.48
CA LEU A 552 22.05 -23.87 0.06
C LEU A 552 22.02 -24.74 1.33
N PRO A 553 21.79 -24.15 2.51
CA PRO A 553 21.71 -24.93 3.75
C PRO A 553 20.44 -25.80 3.75
N GLU A 554 20.60 -27.08 4.07
CA GLU A 554 19.52 -28.06 4.11
C GLU A 554 19.74 -29.11 5.20
N ASP A 555 18.65 -29.61 5.77
CA ASP A 555 18.63 -30.82 6.59
C ASP A 555 18.05 -31.96 5.74
N LYS A 556 18.92 -32.83 5.27
CA LYS A 556 18.52 -33.94 4.38
C LYS A 556 17.74 -35.03 5.11
N GLU A 557 17.94 -35.20 6.40
CA GLU A 557 17.22 -36.19 7.20
C GLU A 557 15.77 -35.80 7.39
N ARG A 558 15.53 -34.52 7.73
CA ARG A 558 14.18 -33.94 7.81
C ARG A 558 13.58 -33.58 6.46
N GLY A 559 14.39 -33.43 5.41
CA GLY A 559 13.98 -32.97 4.09
C GLY A 559 13.47 -31.55 4.08
N ILE A 560 14.11 -30.67 4.86
CA ILE A 560 13.80 -29.25 4.95
C ILE A 560 14.99 -28.38 4.55
N PHE A 561 14.72 -27.16 4.11
CA PHE A 561 15.73 -26.14 3.93
C PHE A 561 15.96 -25.42 5.28
N ILE A 562 17.22 -25.09 5.58
CA ILE A 562 17.57 -24.38 6.82
C ILE A 562 17.66 -22.91 6.51
N GLN A 563 17.02 -22.07 7.34
CA GLN A 563 16.90 -20.64 7.10
C GLN A 563 18.25 -19.94 6.89
N ASN A 564 19.24 -20.26 7.72
CA ASN A 564 20.62 -19.74 7.66
C ASN A 564 21.58 -20.68 8.43
N ASP A 565 22.87 -20.48 8.23
CA ASP A 565 23.87 -21.20 9.06
C ASP A 565 23.61 -20.89 10.55
N GLY A 566 23.58 -21.92 11.39
CA GLY A 566 23.37 -21.83 12.85
C GLY A 566 21.91 -21.76 13.31
N TYR A 567 20.92 -21.69 12.42
CA TYR A 567 19.50 -21.65 12.85
C TYR A 567 19.11 -22.88 13.69
N MET A 568 19.60 -24.05 13.33
CA MET A 568 19.29 -25.31 14.02
C MET A 568 20.00 -25.46 15.36
N ASP A 569 20.91 -24.56 15.75
CA ASP A 569 21.57 -24.53 17.06
C ASP A 569 20.71 -23.84 18.12
N LYS A 570 19.61 -23.22 17.74
CA LYS A 570 18.63 -22.56 18.61
C LYS A 570 17.71 -23.59 19.27
N VAL A 571 17.15 -23.22 20.43
CA VAL A 571 16.07 -24.00 21.06
C VAL A 571 14.80 -23.77 20.24
N LEU A 572 14.32 -24.83 19.58
CA LEU A 572 13.14 -24.76 18.73
C LEU A 572 11.88 -24.90 19.58
N GLU A 573 11.01 -23.89 19.57
CA GLU A 573 9.79 -23.83 20.36
C GLU A 573 8.62 -23.30 19.52
N SER A 574 7.41 -23.81 19.81
CA SER A 574 6.18 -23.26 19.20
C SER A 574 5.85 -21.88 19.76
N THR A 575 5.29 -21.03 18.91
CA THR A 575 4.71 -19.74 19.34
C THR A 575 3.62 -19.91 20.40
N ASP A 576 2.99 -21.07 20.52
CA ASP A 576 2.00 -21.36 21.58
C ASP A 576 2.58 -21.22 22.99
N ASN A 577 3.91 -21.32 23.13
CA ASN A 577 4.62 -21.14 24.39
C ASN A 577 4.82 -19.67 24.79
N ILE A 578 4.52 -18.71 23.90
CA ILE A 578 4.63 -17.28 24.19
C ILE A 578 3.37 -16.81 24.92
N PRO A 579 3.48 -16.28 26.15
CA PRO A 579 2.34 -15.72 26.87
C PRO A 579 1.64 -14.62 26.06
N ALA A 580 0.31 -14.55 26.15
CA ALA A 580 -0.48 -13.57 25.38
C ALA A 580 -0.09 -12.12 25.72
N GLU A 581 0.29 -11.84 26.97
CA GLU A 581 0.76 -10.53 27.45
C GLU A 581 2.14 -10.12 26.92
N GLU A 582 2.91 -11.07 26.39
CA GLU A 582 4.22 -10.81 25.78
C GLU A 582 4.11 -10.61 24.23
N ARG A 583 2.90 -10.62 23.68
CA ARG A 583 2.67 -10.43 22.23
C ARG A 583 2.17 -9.01 21.91
N PRO A 584 2.69 -8.36 20.87
CA PRO A 584 3.76 -8.82 19.96
C PRO A 584 5.13 -8.81 20.66
N ILE A 585 6.00 -9.80 20.36
CA ILE A 585 7.29 -9.90 21.06
C ILE A 585 8.23 -8.72 20.75
N ASN A 586 8.11 -8.10 19.57
CA ASN A 586 8.90 -6.91 19.22
C ASN A 586 8.59 -5.68 20.11
N GLN A 587 7.45 -5.65 20.78
CA GLN A 587 7.06 -4.59 21.70
C GLN A 587 7.35 -4.93 23.17
N HIS A 588 7.60 -6.20 23.48
CA HIS A 588 7.74 -6.70 24.86
C HIS A 588 9.11 -7.30 25.20
N TRP A 589 9.84 -7.80 24.18
CA TRP A 589 11.13 -8.44 24.39
C TRP A 589 12.29 -7.51 24.04
N SER A 590 13.44 -7.71 24.69
CA SER A 590 14.68 -7.07 24.25
C SER A 590 15.15 -7.65 22.91
N TRP A 591 15.86 -6.84 22.12
CA TRP A 591 16.41 -7.27 20.85
C TRP A 591 17.33 -8.50 21.01
N ASP A 592 18.15 -8.54 22.07
CA ASP A 592 18.98 -9.71 22.40
C ASP A 592 18.15 -10.99 22.59
N ARG A 593 17.01 -10.92 23.31
CA ARG A 593 16.12 -12.07 23.50
C ARG A 593 15.54 -12.56 22.18
N ILE A 594 15.14 -11.63 21.30
CA ILE A 594 14.61 -11.95 19.97
C ILE A 594 15.66 -12.66 19.15
N LEU A 595 16.87 -12.10 19.01
CA LEU A 595 17.96 -12.68 18.19
C LEU A 595 18.37 -14.09 18.62
N ARG A 596 18.26 -14.42 19.90
CA ARG A 596 18.56 -15.75 20.43
C ARG A 596 17.40 -16.74 20.32
N SER A 597 16.19 -16.28 20.04
CA SER A 597 15.02 -17.14 19.89
C SER A 597 14.96 -17.79 18.50
N CYS A 598 14.15 -18.84 18.37
CA CYS A 598 13.84 -19.46 17.08
C CYS A 598 12.65 -18.80 16.38
N TYR A 599 12.04 -17.79 16.99
CA TYR A 599 10.82 -17.18 16.47
C TYR A 599 11.10 -16.34 15.23
N ILE A 600 10.19 -16.44 14.28
CA ILE A 600 10.26 -15.87 12.94
C ILE A 600 9.25 -14.75 12.85
N LYS A 601 9.70 -13.52 12.52
CA LYS A 601 8.83 -12.36 12.35
C LYS A 601 7.90 -12.53 11.16
N GLN A 602 8.45 -12.99 10.02
CA GLN A 602 7.75 -13.15 8.77
C GLN A 602 8.38 -14.22 7.88
N SER A 603 7.63 -14.65 6.86
CA SER A 603 8.06 -15.70 5.93
C SER A 603 9.45 -15.47 5.35
N ASP A 604 10.35 -16.43 5.47
CA ASP A 604 11.70 -16.45 4.90
C ASP A 604 11.83 -17.62 3.91
N VAL A 605 12.18 -18.83 4.37
CA VAL A 605 12.19 -20.02 3.51
C VAL A 605 10.83 -20.21 2.81
N LEU A 606 9.74 -20.01 3.54
CA LEU A 606 8.38 -20.13 3.00
C LEU A 606 8.08 -19.08 1.91
N LEU A 607 8.67 -17.89 1.99
CA LEU A 607 8.57 -16.90 0.90
C LEU A 607 9.22 -17.42 -0.37
N GLY A 608 10.40 -18.02 -0.28
CA GLY A 608 11.07 -18.62 -1.44
C GLY A 608 10.28 -19.77 -2.06
N LEU A 609 9.67 -20.62 -1.21
CA LEU A 609 8.78 -21.69 -1.66
C LEU A 609 7.49 -21.16 -2.31
N TYR A 610 6.97 -20.02 -1.86
CA TYR A 610 5.84 -19.36 -2.51
C TYR A 610 6.21 -18.78 -3.88
N LEU A 611 7.29 -18.00 -3.97
CA LEU A 611 7.67 -17.31 -5.21
C LEU A 611 8.10 -18.28 -6.31
N TYR A 612 8.74 -19.36 -5.94
CA TYR A 612 9.34 -20.33 -6.84
C TYR A 612 8.70 -21.72 -6.76
N TYR A 613 7.42 -21.75 -6.35
CA TYR A 613 6.64 -22.95 -6.02
C TYR A 613 6.76 -24.08 -7.08
N PHE A 614 6.78 -23.73 -8.34
CA PHE A 614 6.82 -24.70 -9.45
C PHE A 614 8.15 -25.47 -9.58
N TYR A 615 9.18 -25.12 -8.80
CA TYR A 615 10.42 -25.88 -8.73
C TYR A 615 10.43 -26.91 -7.59
N PHE A 616 9.40 -26.94 -6.75
CA PHE A 616 9.33 -27.81 -5.58
C PHE A 616 8.09 -28.70 -5.65
N ASP A 617 8.23 -29.98 -5.26
CA ASP A 617 7.08 -30.84 -5.07
C ASP A 617 6.27 -30.46 -3.82
N THR A 618 4.99 -30.86 -3.80
CA THR A 618 4.06 -30.50 -2.72
C THR A 618 4.53 -31.01 -1.35
N GLU A 619 5.20 -32.17 -1.31
CA GLU A 619 5.69 -32.74 -0.07
C GLU A 619 6.89 -31.98 0.52
N THR A 620 7.79 -31.48 -0.32
CA THR A 620 8.86 -30.57 0.11
C THR A 620 8.27 -29.29 0.69
N VAL A 621 7.25 -28.70 0.04
CA VAL A 621 6.55 -27.51 0.58
C VAL A 621 5.88 -27.83 1.91
N ARG A 622 5.21 -29.00 2.03
CA ARG A 622 4.53 -29.44 3.26
C ARG A 622 5.50 -29.56 4.43
N ARG A 623 6.64 -30.27 4.27
CA ARG A 623 7.64 -30.45 5.34
C ARG A 623 8.17 -29.12 5.84
N ASN A 624 8.53 -28.21 4.93
CA ASN A 624 9.02 -26.89 5.32
C ASN A 624 7.92 -26.05 6.00
N PHE A 625 6.68 -26.08 5.49
CA PHE A 625 5.56 -25.38 6.12
C PHE A 625 5.31 -25.89 7.55
N GLU A 626 5.26 -27.21 7.74
CA GLU A 626 5.02 -27.83 9.06
C GLU A 626 6.15 -27.57 10.04
N PHE A 627 7.36 -27.34 9.54
CA PHE A 627 8.50 -26.98 10.37
C PHE A 627 8.48 -25.51 10.78
N TYR A 628 8.27 -24.57 9.83
CA TYR A 628 8.44 -23.13 10.09
C TYR A 628 7.17 -22.45 10.62
N GLU A 629 5.99 -22.89 10.23
CA GLU A 629 4.72 -22.27 10.64
C GLU A 629 4.54 -22.20 12.17
N PRO A 630 4.82 -23.26 12.96
CA PRO A 630 4.66 -23.20 14.41
C PRO A 630 5.57 -22.20 15.11
N MET A 631 6.67 -21.79 14.48
CA MET A 631 7.64 -20.83 15.03
C MET A 631 7.43 -19.40 14.51
N THR A 632 6.47 -19.18 13.59
CA THR A 632 6.23 -17.86 12.99
C THR A 632 5.23 -17.07 13.83
N VAL A 633 5.66 -15.91 14.36
CA VAL A 633 4.81 -15.03 15.20
C VAL A 633 3.87 -14.13 14.37
N HIS A 634 4.09 -14.02 13.07
CA HIS A 634 3.30 -13.19 12.15
C HIS A 634 3.21 -11.71 12.56
N GLU A 635 4.29 -11.15 13.09
CA GLU A 635 4.37 -9.74 13.51
C GLU A 635 4.68 -8.77 12.36
N SER A 636 4.73 -9.28 11.15
CA SER A 636 4.79 -8.49 9.92
C SER A 636 3.53 -8.69 9.10
N SER A 637 3.02 -7.60 8.54
CA SER A 637 1.88 -7.63 7.63
C SER A 637 2.11 -8.47 6.36
N LEU A 638 3.38 -8.75 6.01
CA LEU A 638 3.75 -9.57 4.84
C LEU A 638 3.68 -11.08 5.09
N SER A 639 3.49 -11.52 6.32
CA SER A 639 3.61 -12.94 6.67
C SER A 639 2.31 -13.75 6.44
N PRO A 640 1.14 -13.35 6.98
CA PRO A 640 -0.03 -14.23 7.01
C PRO A 640 -0.53 -14.66 5.64
N HIS A 641 -0.51 -13.78 4.63
CA HIS A 641 -1.03 -14.11 3.30
C HIS A 641 -0.16 -15.17 2.58
N ILE A 642 1.17 -15.14 2.75
CA ILE A 642 2.08 -16.13 2.15
C ILE A 642 1.82 -17.50 2.75
N HIS A 643 1.73 -17.56 4.07
CA HIS A 643 1.41 -18.80 4.78
C HIS A 643 0.00 -19.31 4.43
N SER A 644 -0.99 -18.41 4.27
CA SER A 644 -2.33 -18.77 3.79
C SER A 644 -2.29 -19.44 2.42
N ILE A 645 -1.54 -18.86 1.45
CA ILE A 645 -1.39 -19.42 0.11
C ILE A 645 -0.77 -20.82 0.16
N LEU A 646 0.32 -20.97 0.91
CA LEU A 646 1.01 -22.27 1.00
C LEU A 646 0.15 -23.31 1.72
N ALA A 647 -0.54 -22.93 2.81
CA ALA A 647 -1.46 -23.82 3.53
C ALA A 647 -2.59 -24.33 2.62
N ALA A 648 -3.21 -23.44 1.83
CA ALA A 648 -4.24 -23.84 0.85
C ALA A 648 -3.68 -24.85 -0.16
N ARG A 649 -2.49 -24.61 -0.71
CA ARG A 649 -1.84 -25.47 -1.71
C ARG A 649 -1.45 -26.84 -1.21
N ILE A 650 -1.12 -26.97 0.09
CA ILE A 650 -0.83 -28.29 0.71
C ILE A 650 -2.07 -28.96 1.32
N GLY A 651 -3.27 -28.40 1.10
CA GLY A 651 -4.53 -28.96 1.55
C GLY A 651 -4.92 -28.66 3.00
N LYS A 652 -4.19 -27.76 3.70
CA LYS A 652 -4.54 -27.29 5.06
C LYS A 652 -5.52 -26.11 5.00
N VAL A 653 -6.73 -26.35 4.45
CA VAL A 653 -7.68 -25.31 4.06
C VAL A 653 -8.14 -24.45 5.23
N GLU A 654 -8.42 -25.06 6.41
CA GLU A 654 -8.86 -24.30 7.59
C GLU A 654 -7.73 -23.45 8.19
N LYS A 655 -6.47 -23.91 8.15
CA LYS A 655 -5.33 -23.08 8.52
C LYS A 655 -5.12 -21.95 7.53
N ALA A 656 -5.29 -22.20 6.24
CA ALA A 656 -5.27 -21.18 5.20
C ALA A 656 -6.32 -20.08 5.45
N TYR A 657 -7.54 -20.48 5.84
CA TYR A 657 -8.61 -19.55 6.18
C TYR A 657 -8.29 -18.68 7.40
N GLN A 658 -7.77 -19.26 8.47
CA GLN A 658 -7.36 -18.49 9.67
C GLN A 658 -6.31 -17.43 9.32
N LEU A 659 -5.29 -17.81 8.56
CA LEU A 659 -4.22 -16.91 8.12
C LEU A 659 -4.72 -15.86 7.13
N PHE A 660 -5.65 -16.23 6.24
CA PHE A 660 -6.33 -15.29 5.34
C PHE A 660 -7.12 -14.24 6.12
N LEU A 661 -7.89 -14.66 7.12
CA LEU A 661 -8.68 -13.74 7.94
C LEU A 661 -7.77 -12.78 8.71
N HIS A 662 -6.64 -13.28 9.26
CA HIS A 662 -5.60 -12.45 9.87
C HIS A 662 -5.06 -11.40 8.88
N ALA A 663 -4.65 -11.81 7.67
CA ALA A 663 -4.13 -10.89 6.64
C ALA A 663 -5.18 -9.86 6.20
N THR A 664 -6.43 -10.29 6.04
CA THR A 664 -7.52 -9.48 5.50
C THR A 664 -8.01 -8.44 6.50
N ARG A 665 -7.97 -8.74 7.79
CA ARG A 665 -8.46 -7.89 8.88
C ARG A 665 -7.34 -7.29 9.73
N LEU A 666 -6.09 -7.35 9.28
CA LEU A 666 -4.92 -6.95 10.04
C LEU A 666 -5.10 -5.58 10.72
N ASP A 667 -5.48 -4.57 9.94
CA ASP A 667 -5.65 -3.20 10.42
C ASP A 667 -7.05 -2.95 11.04
N LEU A 668 -8.10 -3.63 10.56
CA LEU A 668 -9.45 -3.48 11.11
C LEU A 668 -9.59 -4.03 12.54
N ASP A 669 -8.85 -5.10 12.84
CA ASP A 669 -8.82 -5.73 14.16
C ASP A 669 -7.54 -5.42 14.95
N ASP A 670 -6.64 -4.59 14.36
CA ASP A 670 -5.38 -4.09 14.96
C ASP A 670 -4.53 -5.21 15.58
N TYR A 671 -4.26 -6.26 14.82
CA TYR A 671 -3.52 -7.43 15.32
C TYR A 671 -2.12 -7.10 15.85
N ASN A 672 -1.46 -6.10 15.27
CA ASN A 672 -0.10 -5.71 15.61
C ASN A 672 0.00 -4.51 16.57
N ASN A 673 -1.13 -3.94 17.03
CA ASN A 673 -1.19 -2.71 17.84
C ASN A 673 -0.46 -1.52 17.16
N GLU A 674 -0.62 -1.34 15.85
CA GLU A 674 0.07 -0.32 15.05
C GLU A 674 -0.87 0.47 14.12
N ALA A 675 -2.17 0.16 14.10
CA ALA A 675 -3.11 0.80 13.19
C ALA A 675 -3.28 2.30 13.48
N ASP A 676 -3.02 2.77 14.69
CA ASP A 676 -2.98 4.18 15.07
C ASP A 676 -1.89 4.97 14.33
N GLN A 677 -0.79 4.32 13.92
CA GLN A 677 0.32 4.89 13.17
C GLN A 677 0.10 4.88 11.63
N GLY A 678 -1.01 4.34 11.19
CA GLY A 678 -1.38 4.16 9.78
C GLY A 678 -1.50 2.71 9.35
N LEU A 679 -2.23 2.49 8.27
CA LEU A 679 -2.56 1.17 7.72
C LEU A 679 -1.37 0.52 7.01
N HIS A 680 -1.45 -0.79 6.77
CA HIS A 680 -0.42 -1.56 6.05
C HIS A 680 -0.77 -1.74 4.56
N ILE A 681 -0.81 -0.61 3.82
CA ILE A 681 -1.32 -0.54 2.44
C ILE A 681 -0.64 -1.55 1.49
N THR A 682 0.69 -1.65 1.51
CA THR A 682 1.43 -2.50 0.56
C THR A 682 1.29 -3.99 0.81
N SER A 683 0.78 -4.42 1.95
CA SER A 683 0.46 -5.83 2.25
C SER A 683 -1.01 -6.19 2.00
N MET A 684 -1.89 -5.20 1.90
CA MET A 684 -3.32 -5.42 1.63
C MET A 684 -3.60 -6.25 0.36
N PRO A 685 -2.86 -6.06 -0.76
CA PRO A 685 -3.01 -6.92 -1.93
C PRO A 685 -2.72 -8.40 -1.66
N GLY A 686 -1.96 -8.71 -0.61
CA GLY A 686 -1.68 -10.09 -0.18
C GLY A 686 -2.95 -10.86 0.15
N SER A 687 -3.97 -10.23 0.72
CA SER A 687 -5.26 -10.87 1.00
C SER A 687 -5.99 -11.28 -0.30
N TRP A 688 -5.97 -10.45 -1.33
CA TRP A 688 -6.49 -10.77 -2.65
C TRP A 688 -5.70 -11.91 -3.30
N LEU A 689 -4.37 -11.88 -3.20
CA LEU A 689 -3.50 -12.95 -3.70
C LEU A 689 -3.74 -14.28 -2.95
N ALA A 690 -4.09 -14.24 -1.66
CA ALA A 690 -4.46 -15.44 -0.91
C ALA A 690 -5.72 -16.10 -1.48
N ILE A 691 -6.70 -15.33 -1.96
CA ILE A 691 -7.87 -15.89 -2.66
C ILE A 691 -7.45 -16.47 -4.01
N VAL A 692 -6.78 -15.68 -4.85
CA VAL A 692 -6.51 -16.05 -6.23
C VAL A 692 -5.41 -17.11 -6.34
N ARG A 693 -4.29 -16.94 -5.66
CA ARG A 693 -3.17 -17.89 -5.71
C ARG A 693 -3.27 -18.99 -4.65
N GLY A 694 -3.95 -18.74 -3.53
CA GLY A 694 -4.18 -19.71 -2.47
C GLY A 694 -5.44 -20.52 -2.72
N PHE A 695 -6.61 -20.00 -2.39
CA PHE A 695 -7.87 -20.77 -2.46
C PHE A 695 -8.25 -21.18 -3.88
N ALA A 696 -8.05 -20.35 -4.90
CA ALA A 696 -8.29 -20.75 -6.29
C ALA A 696 -7.10 -21.52 -6.89
N GLY A 697 -5.97 -21.58 -6.20
CA GLY A 697 -4.77 -22.31 -6.65
C GLY A 697 -4.22 -21.85 -7.98
N MET A 698 -4.44 -20.54 -8.33
CA MET A 698 -4.02 -20.00 -9.60
C MET A 698 -2.49 -19.94 -9.72
N GLN A 699 -1.97 -20.42 -10.83
CA GLN A 699 -0.57 -20.33 -11.20
C GLN A 699 -0.39 -20.37 -12.73
N VAL A 700 0.77 -19.94 -13.23
CA VAL A 700 1.13 -20.08 -14.64
C VAL A 700 2.23 -21.10 -14.77
N LEU A 701 1.94 -22.24 -15.38
CA LEU A 701 2.88 -23.33 -15.61
C LEU A 701 3.11 -23.50 -17.10
N LYS A 702 4.36 -23.39 -17.54
CA LYS A 702 4.72 -23.53 -18.97
C LYS A 702 3.79 -22.74 -19.90
N GLU A 703 3.57 -21.45 -19.55
CA GLU A 703 2.71 -20.53 -20.30
C GLU A 703 1.21 -20.90 -20.31
N THR A 704 0.77 -21.81 -19.46
CA THR A 704 -0.64 -22.18 -19.30
C THR A 704 -1.15 -21.72 -17.93
N LEU A 705 -2.32 -21.09 -17.93
CA LEU A 705 -3.01 -20.68 -16.71
C LEU A 705 -3.68 -21.89 -16.05
N CYS A 706 -3.31 -22.19 -14.81
CA CYS A 706 -3.77 -23.37 -14.08
C CYS A 706 -4.54 -22.94 -12.83
N PHE A 707 -5.57 -23.73 -12.47
CA PHE A 707 -6.37 -23.59 -11.27
C PHE A 707 -6.50 -24.92 -10.52
N SER A 708 -6.47 -24.85 -9.20
CA SER A 708 -6.75 -26.00 -8.30
C SER A 708 -7.54 -25.51 -7.09
N PRO A 709 -8.82 -25.13 -7.27
CA PRO A 709 -9.60 -24.45 -6.26
C PRO A 709 -9.88 -25.33 -5.03
N VAL A 710 -9.87 -24.71 -3.86
CA VAL A 710 -10.37 -25.23 -2.59
C VAL A 710 -11.30 -24.20 -1.96
N ILE A 711 -12.17 -24.61 -1.06
CA ILE A 711 -13.13 -23.73 -0.37
C ILE A 711 -13.14 -24.03 1.14
N PRO A 712 -12.97 -23.01 2.01
CA PRO A 712 -13.11 -23.18 3.46
C PRO A 712 -14.53 -23.55 3.85
N GLN A 713 -14.72 -24.27 4.96
CA GLN A 713 -16.05 -24.69 5.43
C GLN A 713 -17.01 -23.52 5.69
N LYS A 714 -16.49 -22.35 6.06
CA LYS A 714 -17.30 -21.17 6.38
C LYS A 714 -17.86 -20.47 5.15
N TRP A 715 -17.28 -20.68 3.96
CA TRP A 715 -17.73 -20.01 2.74
C TRP A 715 -18.73 -20.86 1.97
N ASP A 716 -19.84 -20.24 1.55
CA ASP A 716 -20.78 -20.86 0.62
C ASP A 716 -20.25 -20.80 -0.82
N SER A 717 -19.65 -19.69 -1.18
CA SER A 717 -18.97 -19.47 -2.46
C SER A 717 -17.96 -18.34 -2.38
N TYR A 718 -17.05 -18.29 -3.37
CA TYR A 718 -16.28 -17.09 -3.67
C TYR A 718 -16.13 -16.88 -5.16
N SER A 719 -16.03 -15.61 -5.60
CA SER A 719 -15.81 -15.28 -7.01
C SER A 719 -14.94 -14.05 -7.18
N PHE A 720 -14.23 -13.99 -8.30
CA PHE A 720 -13.31 -12.90 -8.65
C PHE A 720 -13.04 -12.87 -10.16
N LYS A 721 -12.45 -11.79 -10.65
CA LYS A 721 -11.95 -11.70 -12.02
C LYS A 721 -10.42 -11.71 -12.04
N VAL A 722 -9.85 -12.29 -13.11
CA VAL A 722 -8.40 -12.24 -13.37
C VAL A 722 -8.12 -11.94 -14.83
N ASN A 723 -7.03 -11.20 -15.06
CA ASN A 723 -6.51 -10.89 -16.38
C ASN A 723 -5.29 -11.76 -16.70
N TYR A 724 -5.28 -12.36 -17.88
CA TYR A 724 -4.19 -13.17 -18.38
C TYR A 724 -4.12 -13.09 -19.91
N LEU A 725 -2.94 -12.71 -20.45
CA LEU A 725 -2.69 -12.62 -21.90
C LEU A 725 -3.80 -11.88 -22.67
N LYS A 726 -4.20 -10.67 -22.17
CA LYS A 726 -5.28 -9.85 -22.73
C LYS A 726 -6.69 -10.46 -22.67
N ASN A 727 -6.85 -11.52 -21.92
CA ASN A 727 -8.16 -12.12 -21.62
C ASN A 727 -8.55 -11.80 -20.18
N THR A 728 -9.84 -11.60 -19.92
CA THR A 728 -10.39 -11.48 -18.57
C THR A 728 -11.30 -12.68 -18.30
N LEU A 729 -10.96 -13.45 -17.28
CA LEU A 729 -11.72 -14.58 -16.81
C LEU A 729 -12.50 -14.19 -15.54
N HIS A 730 -13.73 -14.66 -15.43
CA HIS A 730 -14.48 -14.66 -14.18
C HIS A 730 -14.55 -16.10 -13.64
N ILE A 731 -14.13 -16.26 -12.41
CA ILE A 731 -14.08 -17.53 -11.70
C ILE A 731 -15.04 -17.47 -10.52
N ARG A 732 -15.94 -18.45 -10.40
CA ARG A 732 -16.76 -18.67 -9.22
C ARG A 732 -16.56 -20.09 -8.71
N VAL A 733 -16.30 -20.24 -7.43
CA VAL A 733 -16.09 -21.52 -6.75
C VAL A 733 -17.15 -21.70 -5.67
N ARG A 734 -17.85 -22.80 -5.76
CA ARG A 734 -18.82 -23.33 -4.80
C ARG A 734 -18.73 -24.87 -4.81
N LYS A 735 -19.80 -25.62 -4.73
CA LYS A 735 -19.82 -27.08 -4.98
C LYS A 735 -19.35 -27.41 -6.40
N GLU A 736 -19.51 -26.50 -7.33
CA GLU A 736 -19.00 -26.53 -8.70
C GLU A 736 -18.06 -25.34 -8.91
N ILE A 737 -17.13 -25.49 -9.84
CA ILE A 737 -16.27 -24.42 -10.33
C ILE A 737 -16.85 -23.92 -11.65
N GLU A 738 -17.17 -22.64 -11.72
CA GLU A 738 -17.66 -21.97 -12.92
C GLU A 738 -16.58 -21.02 -13.43
N ILE A 739 -16.14 -21.17 -14.68
CA ILE A 739 -15.15 -20.28 -15.29
C ILE A 739 -15.71 -19.78 -16.62
N SER A 740 -15.76 -18.47 -16.80
CA SER A 740 -16.20 -17.84 -18.04
C SER A 740 -15.20 -16.80 -18.54
N LEU A 741 -15.11 -16.66 -19.87
CA LEU A 741 -14.30 -15.66 -20.53
C LEU A 741 -15.15 -14.41 -20.76
N THR A 742 -14.93 -13.35 -19.97
CA THR A 742 -15.73 -12.10 -20.04
C THR A 742 -15.17 -11.09 -21.03
N ALA A 743 -13.84 -11.10 -21.26
CA ALA A 743 -13.18 -10.30 -22.30
C ALA A 743 -12.06 -11.10 -22.96
N GLY A 744 -11.71 -10.76 -24.21
CA GLY A 744 -10.79 -11.51 -25.06
C GLY A 744 -11.53 -12.42 -26.04
N SER A 745 -10.79 -13.32 -26.70
CA SER A 745 -11.36 -14.22 -27.73
C SER A 745 -11.28 -15.69 -27.34
N LYS A 746 -10.13 -16.12 -26.86
CA LYS A 746 -9.84 -17.54 -26.56
C LYS A 746 -8.69 -17.65 -25.57
N VAL A 747 -8.76 -18.60 -24.64
CA VAL A 747 -7.67 -18.92 -23.71
C VAL A 747 -7.68 -20.39 -23.36
N ASP A 748 -6.47 -21.00 -23.32
CA ASP A 748 -6.28 -22.34 -22.84
C ASP A 748 -5.91 -22.32 -21.35
N ILE A 749 -6.60 -23.13 -20.56
CA ILE A 749 -6.41 -23.25 -19.13
C ILE A 749 -6.32 -24.72 -18.68
N GLN A 750 -5.86 -24.94 -17.47
CA GLN A 750 -5.96 -26.24 -16.80
C GLN A 750 -6.71 -26.09 -15.48
N VAL A 751 -7.58 -27.06 -15.17
CA VAL A 751 -8.23 -27.17 -13.86
C VAL A 751 -7.97 -28.56 -13.31
N TYR A 752 -7.33 -28.65 -12.14
CA TYR A 752 -6.83 -29.89 -11.53
C TYR A 752 -5.98 -30.73 -12.52
N GLY A 753 -5.15 -30.07 -13.35
CA GLY A 753 -4.29 -30.71 -14.34
C GLY A 753 -4.99 -31.13 -15.64
N HIS A 754 -6.31 -31.00 -15.74
CA HIS A 754 -7.06 -31.29 -16.97
C HIS A 754 -7.10 -30.05 -17.88
N PRO A 755 -6.79 -30.16 -19.19
CA PRO A 755 -6.80 -29.05 -20.11
C PRO A 755 -8.21 -28.69 -20.59
N TYR A 756 -8.49 -27.40 -20.74
CA TYR A 756 -9.73 -26.84 -21.27
C TYR A 756 -9.41 -25.61 -22.13
N THR A 757 -10.25 -25.38 -23.13
CA THR A 757 -10.21 -24.19 -23.96
C THR A 757 -11.49 -23.38 -23.71
N LEU A 758 -11.35 -22.11 -23.34
CA LEU A 758 -12.46 -21.17 -23.16
C LEU A 758 -12.53 -20.23 -24.36
N GLU A 759 -13.75 -20.04 -24.89
CA GLU A 759 -14.07 -19.03 -25.89
C GLU A 759 -15.04 -18.03 -25.32
N ARG A 760 -15.05 -16.82 -25.86
CA ARG A 760 -15.94 -15.75 -25.37
C ARG A 760 -17.41 -16.17 -25.42
N GLY A 761 -18.12 -16.01 -24.30
CA GLY A 761 -19.51 -16.39 -24.14
C GLY A 761 -19.75 -17.85 -23.80
N THR A 762 -18.69 -18.63 -23.61
CA THR A 762 -18.80 -20.01 -23.06
C THR A 762 -18.55 -20.01 -21.56
N GLU A 763 -19.22 -20.90 -20.86
CA GLU A 763 -19.05 -21.17 -19.44
C GLU A 763 -18.60 -22.62 -19.24
N LEU A 764 -17.50 -22.81 -18.53
CA LEU A 764 -16.99 -24.11 -18.13
C LEU A 764 -17.49 -24.42 -16.71
N LYS A 765 -18.10 -25.61 -16.52
CA LYS A 765 -18.54 -26.10 -15.21
C LYS A 765 -17.82 -27.39 -14.87
N ILE A 766 -17.23 -27.45 -13.70
CA ILE A 766 -16.47 -28.61 -13.23
C ILE A 766 -16.87 -28.92 -11.78
N ASN A 767 -17.17 -30.15 -11.48
CA ASN A 767 -17.40 -30.57 -10.09
C ASN A 767 -16.07 -30.52 -9.32
N MET A 768 -16.11 -30.04 -8.09
CA MET A 768 -14.95 -30.17 -7.21
C MET A 768 -14.63 -31.64 -6.95
N PRO A 769 -13.36 -32.03 -6.89
CA PRO A 769 -13.00 -33.38 -6.42
C PRO A 769 -13.58 -33.60 -5.03
N MET A 770 -14.17 -34.78 -4.78
CA MET A 770 -14.50 -35.18 -3.44
C MET A 770 -13.21 -35.33 -2.63
N CYS A 771 -13.07 -34.54 -1.54
CA CYS A 771 -11.94 -34.66 -0.60
C CYS A 771 -12.01 -35.95 0.18
#